data_d6def2a48441b678ae0cfa00d9dc1db9
#
_entry.id   d6def2a48441b678ae0cfa00d9dc1db9
#
_cell.length_a   1.000
_cell.length_b   1.000
_cell.length_c   1.000
_cell.angle_alpha   90.00
_cell.angle_beta   90.00
_cell.angle_gamma   90.00
#
_symmetry.space_group_name_H-M   'P 1'
#
loop_
_entity.id
_entity.type
_entity.pdbx_description
1 polymer ?
#
loop_
_entity_poly.entity_id
_entity_poly.type
_entity_poly.pdbx_seq_one_letter_code
_entity_poly.pdbx_strand_id
1 'polypeptide(L)'
;MKKGILLYIICCFSLLKASASIDSTLVRDMNDSIRVSLVTCSPGTEVYEVYGHTALRIEIPAVGVDMAVNYGLFVFDAPNFIWKFIKGDTDYVVGAMNYPIFEREYTERGSSVTLQQLNLSEAEKIRLIALLNHNLQPENRLYRYNFLYNNCSTKARDKVEEALTAHLNDITEDNGMSYRSILHQYTAAYPWMQFGIDYLLGVEADRPIEARRQMFAPEYLKNYTADMQLADSSRLYPYVVDEVVMEPLEPQEEIWRFPMTPMEVMILFLLVVAVMCTLEFLFERRLWWFDTLLFTLQGLMGCVVAFLFFFSEHPTVGSNVHVIYLNPLPLLFIPFFVGGTLRRRVPTLSYVMVAMYVAFMVTAPLVGQYVQPAAWLFVSALLLRVLHNLWAYPYLKHRLKVRLAANNRSHGVHVRSIVLVVAMGMPALLKSANNESPKVVINIVVDQLRADYMEKYMHLYGEEGFKKLLAGGRVYSNGYYSHAAPDRSSAVASIYSGTTPYYHGISGNYYLDRKTLRVQSPVDDEMHAGTNTFESTSPSSLQVTTFADELKLATSGKSYIVSIAPERDMAVLAGGHSPNTAIWLSNDHAQWATSAYYDGLPAWARPFNRRKGGRFDWNEMSWEPYYPVKVYDNSAYDGSPRAFKHTFRSDGAVKRYKTSACINDEVTQLAIACVKGSLLGRNNVTDMLCIGYYAGNFEHASPWERPVELQDIYCRLDRNIEELLKVVDKEIGIENALFVITSTGYTDASHPDSRFLSLPTGELRVEQCKALLNMYLGALYGPDNYVEGAYLNEIYLDRDMIEKRQLRMKELLDCSAEFLCQKEGVKRVYTSIELLTGDADSRVCNSYSSSCSGDLIIEVAPGWTLIDERWKEEVYYSRSNVPVPIIYYGAGLEPEFDHTPVAVERVAPTISHVLRVSAPNACLERPNF
;
A
#
# COMPACT_ATOMS: atom_id res chain seq x y z
N MET A 1 3.35 -2.29 -26.61
CA MET A 1 4.33 -3.39 -26.44
C MET A 1 3.72 -4.77 -26.66
N LYS A 2 2.58 -5.17 -26.05
CA LYS A 2 1.97 -6.51 -26.25
C LYS A 2 1.66 -6.85 -27.71
N LYS A 3 1.36 -5.87 -28.58
CA LYS A 3 1.19 -6.07 -30.03
C LYS A 3 2.53 -6.05 -30.80
N GLY A 4 3.54 -5.38 -30.30
CA GLY A 4 4.82 -5.23 -31.01
C GLY A 4 5.71 -6.45 -30.91
N ILE A 5 5.85 -7.05 -29.73
CA ILE A 5 6.64 -8.28 -29.52
C ILE A 5 5.95 -9.46 -30.23
N LEU A 6 4.62 -9.51 -30.14
CA LEU A 6 3.82 -10.49 -30.87
C LEU A 6 3.92 -10.29 -32.38
N LEU A 7 3.90 -9.03 -32.85
CA LEU A 7 4.09 -8.69 -34.26
C LEU A 7 5.54 -8.98 -34.70
N TYR A 8 6.54 -8.79 -33.80
CA TYR A 8 7.95 -9.08 -34.11
C TYR A 8 8.18 -10.59 -34.27
N ILE A 9 7.62 -11.41 -33.38
CA ILE A 9 7.63 -12.88 -33.52
C ILE A 9 6.81 -13.31 -34.73
N ILE A 10 5.62 -12.74 -35.01
CA ILE A 10 4.81 -13.03 -36.17
C ILE A 10 5.42 -12.42 -37.46
N CYS A 11 6.02 -11.22 -37.40
CA CYS A 11 6.77 -10.65 -38.51
C CYS A 11 8.03 -11.41 -38.82
N CYS A 12 8.77 -11.93 -37.86
CA CYS A 12 9.87 -12.84 -38.12
C CYS A 12 9.38 -14.10 -38.86
N PHE A 13 8.23 -14.66 -38.48
CA PHE A 13 7.66 -15.84 -39.16
C PHE A 13 6.91 -15.51 -40.46
N SER A 14 6.32 -14.31 -40.61
CA SER A 14 5.68 -13.89 -41.85
C SER A 14 6.70 -13.35 -42.89
N LEU A 15 7.78 -12.72 -42.45
CA LEU A 15 8.93 -12.40 -43.31
C LEU A 15 9.63 -13.66 -43.82
N LEU A 16 9.63 -14.74 -43.04
CA LEU A 16 10.09 -16.06 -43.48
C LEU A 16 9.22 -16.69 -44.58
N LYS A 17 7.97 -16.28 -44.75
CA LYS A 17 7.08 -16.69 -45.86
C LYS A 17 7.15 -15.77 -47.08
N ALA A 18 7.64 -14.54 -46.91
CA ALA A 18 7.63 -13.52 -47.97
C ALA A 18 8.98 -13.32 -48.70
N SER A 19 10.07 -13.92 -48.22
CA SER A 19 11.40 -13.84 -48.85
C SER A 19 11.91 -15.20 -49.29
N ALA A 20 11.92 -15.45 -50.55
CA ALA A 20 12.49 -16.65 -51.18
C ALA A 20 14.04 -16.71 -51.14
N SER A 21 14.68 -16.15 -50.11
CA SER A 21 16.13 -16.20 -49.90
C SER A 21 16.59 -15.93 -48.46
N ILE A 22 15.79 -16.28 -47.45
CA ILE A 22 16.30 -16.31 -46.07
C ILE A 22 17.10 -17.61 -45.92
N ASP A 23 18.33 -17.46 -45.48
CA ASP A 23 19.29 -18.57 -45.26
C ASP A 23 18.64 -19.64 -44.37
N SER A 24 18.48 -20.83 -44.88
CA SER A 24 17.85 -21.96 -44.19
C SER A 24 18.61 -22.35 -42.89
N THR A 25 19.88 -21.97 -42.80
CA THR A 25 20.74 -22.15 -41.62
C THR A 25 20.28 -21.22 -40.47
N LEU A 26 19.96 -19.98 -40.76
CA LEU A 26 19.54 -18.98 -39.73
C LEU A 26 18.19 -19.36 -39.08
N VAL A 27 17.27 -19.89 -39.88
CA VAL A 27 15.96 -20.39 -39.37
C VAL A 27 16.16 -21.65 -38.56
N ARG A 28 17.06 -22.51 -38.92
CA ARG A 28 17.39 -23.73 -38.19
C ARG A 28 18.08 -23.39 -36.86
N ASP A 29 19.08 -22.49 -36.87
CA ASP A 29 19.76 -22.01 -35.68
C ASP A 29 18.83 -21.32 -34.70
N MET A 30 17.82 -20.56 -35.19
CA MET A 30 16.78 -19.97 -34.36
C MET A 30 15.88 -21.02 -33.69
N ASN A 31 15.43 -22.02 -34.43
CA ASN A 31 14.58 -23.08 -33.90
C ASN A 31 15.31 -23.95 -32.87
N ASP A 32 16.57 -24.31 -33.17
CA ASP A 32 17.44 -25.11 -32.28
C ASP A 32 17.77 -24.35 -30.97
N SER A 33 17.59 -23.02 -30.94
CA SER A 33 17.84 -22.18 -29.77
C SER A 33 16.65 -21.99 -28.83
N ILE A 34 15.40 -22.37 -29.24
CA ILE A 34 14.21 -22.19 -28.40
C ILE A 34 14.28 -23.13 -27.21
N ARG A 35 14.17 -22.56 -26.00
CA ARG A 35 14.01 -23.28 -24.73
C ARG A 35 12.65 -22.99 -24.12
N VAL A 36 12.01 -24.00 -23.60
CA VAL A 36 10.74 -23.89 -22.88
C VAL A 36 10.94 -24.49 -21.50
N SER A 37 10.62 -23.76 -20.47
CA SER A 37 10.72 -24.24 -19.10
C SER A 37 9.41 -24.04 -18.33
N LEU A 38 9.03 -25.03 -17.53
CA LEU A 38 8.05 -24.86 -16.48
C LEU A 38 8.72 -24.12 -15.33
N VAL A 39 8.09 -23.03 -14.88
CA VAL A 39 8.58 -22.19 -13.78
C VAL A 39 7.69 -22.44 -12.58
N THR A 40 8.27 -22.87 -11.47
CA THR A 40 7.56 -23.06 -10.20
C THR A 40 8.16 -22.17 -9.13
N CYS A 41 7.33 -21.28 -8.58
CA CYS A 41 7.71 -20.42 -7.46
C CYS A 41 7.19 -21.04 -6.15
N SER A 42 8.06 -21.15 -5.14
CA SER A 42 7.68 -21.68 -3.84
C SER A 42 6.65 -20.80 -3.13
N PRO A 43 5.92 -21.32 -2.13
CA PRO A 43 4.98 -20.55 -1.33
C PRO A 43 5.56 -19.24 -0.80
N GLY A 44 4.77 -18.17 -0.85
CA GLY A 44 5.07 -16.90 -0.21
C GLY A 44 4.31 -16.75 1.11
N THR A 45 4.34 -15.54 1.67
CA THR A 45 3.77 -15.25 3.00
C THR A 45 2.35 -14.69 2.95
N GLU A 46 1.93 -14.10 1.84
CA GLU A 46 0.58 -13.57 1.67
C GLU A 46 -0.46 -14.68 1.44
N VAL A 47 -1.70 -14.44 1.86
CA VAL A 47 -2.81 -15.42 1.81
C VAL A 47 -3.00 -16.04 0.42
N TYR A 48 -2.83 -15.26 -0.65
CA TYR A 48 -2.95 -15.70 -2.03
C TYR A 48 -1.67 -16.34 -2.58
N GLU A 49 -0.53 -16.19 -1.88
CA GLU A 49 0.77 -16.72 -2.28
C GLU A 49 1.14 -18.04 -1.58
N VAL A 50 0.43 -18.39 -0.50
CA VAL A 50 0.70 -19.59 0.33
C VAL A 50 0.75 -20.88 -0.47
N TYR A 51 0.13 -20.92 -1.65
CA TYR A 51 0.11 -22.10 -2.50
C TYR A 51 1.22 -22.14 -3.55
N GLY A 52 2.07 -21.11 -3.61
CA GLY A 52 3.05 -20.96 -4.67
C GLY A 52 2.44 -20.53 -6.00
N HIS A 53 3.25 -20.56 -7.06
CA HIS A 53 2.81 -20.12 -8.39
C HIS A 53 3.47 -20.94 -9.51
N THR A 54 2.82 -20.99 -10.69
CA THR A 54 3.36 -21.63 -11.88
C THR A 54 3.26 -20.71 -13.09
N ALA A 55 4.34 -20.63 -13.89
CA ALA A 55 4.39 -19.91 -15.16
C ALA A 55 5.15 -20.76 -16.20
N LEU A 56 5.13 -20.30 -17.47
CA LEU A 56 5.93 -20.89 -18.56
C LEU A 56 6.97 -19.87 -19.03
N ARG A 57 8.25 -20.24 -19.02
CA ARG A 57 9.34 -19.43 -19.60
C ARG A 57 9.59 -19.85 -21.04
N ILE A 58 9.62 -18.87 -21.94
CA ILE A 58 10.02 -19.03 -23.33
C ILE A 58 11.28 -18.21 -23.55
N GLU A 59 12.38 -18.89 -23.83
CA GLU A 59 13.68 -18.28 -24.10
C GLU A 59 14.10 -18.56 -25.55
N ILE A 60 14.46 -17.51 -26.29
CA ILE A 60 14.99 -17.60 -27.67
C ILE A 60 16.26 -16.73 -27.73
N PRO A 61 17.43 -17.27 -27.32
CA PRO A 61 18.66 -16.50 -27.23
C PRO A 61 19.09 -15.84 -28.55
N ALA A 62 18.79 -16.48 -29.68
CA ALA A 62 19.17 -15.98 -31.02
C ALA A 62 18.56 -14.61 -31.36
N VAL A 63 17.44 -14.25 -30.72
CA VAL A 63 16.74 -12.97 -30.92
C VAL A 63 16.56 -12.17 -29.62
N GLY A 64 17.19 -12.60 -28.54
CA GLY A 64 17.16 -11.91 -27.24
C GLY A 64 15.78 -11.91 -26.56
N VAL A 65 14.92 -12.90 -26.84
CA VAL A 65 13.60 -13.05 -26.20
C VAL A 65 13.72 -13.93 -24.97
N ASP A 66 13.29 -13.43 -23.82
CA ASP A 66 13.20 -14.17 -22.55
C ASP A 66 11.97 -13.72 -21.78
N MET A 67 10.88 -14.50 -21.87
CA MET A 67 9.54 -14.11 -21.41
C MET A 67 8.94 -15.16 -20.51
N ALA A 68 8.30 -14.72 -19.41
CA ALA A 68 7.41 -15.52 -18.58
C ALA A 68 5.95 -15.30 -19.04
N VAL A 69 5.26 -16.39 -19.38
CA VAL A 69 3.81 -16.38 -19.64
C VAL A 69 3.11 -16.81 -18.35
N ASN A 70 2.37 -15.89 -17.78
CA ASN A 70 1.80 -15.98 -16.44
C ASN A 70 0.26 -16.06 -16.53
N TYR A 71 -0.31 -17.14 -16.00
CA TYR A 71 -1.74 -17.32 -15.81
C TYR A 71 -2.15 -16.93 -14.40
N GLY A 72 -3.40 -16.44 -14.21
CA GLY A 72 -3.92 -16.12 -12.89
C GLY A 72 -3.68 -14.66 -12.46
N LEU A 73 -3.43 -13.76 -13.39
CA LEU A 73 -3.31 -12.34 -13.07
C LEU A 73 -4.68 -11.74 -12.75
N PHE A 74 -4.78 -11.04 -11.64
CA PHE A 74 -6.00 -10.39 -11.17
C PHE A 74 -6.35 -9.14 -12.01
N VAL A 75 -7.65 -8.92 -12.23
CA VAL A 75 -8.19 -7.69 -12.79
C VAL A 75 -8.98 -6.97 -11.69
N PHE A 76 -8.27 -6.26 -10.82
CA PHE A 76 -8.87 -5.59 -9.66
C PHE A 76 -9.86 -4.48 -10.04
N ASP A 77 -9.72 -3.87 -11.22
CA ASP A 77 -10.58 -2.78 -11.71
C ASP A 77 -11.94 -3.27 -12.25
N ALA A 78 -12.23 -4.58 -12.19
CA ALA A 78 -13.50 -5.11 -12.66
C ALA A 78 -14.66 -4.65 -11.73
N PRO A 79 -15.76 -4.11 -12.27
CA PRO A 79 -16.90 -3.68 -11.46
C PRO A 79 -17.41 -4.81 -10.56
N ASN A 80 -17.61 -4.49 -9.27
CA ASN A 80 -18.06 -5.45 -8.25
C ASN A 80 -17.12 -6.66 -8.06
N PHE A 81 -15.79 -6.48 -8.17
CA PHE A 81 -14.79 -7.55 -8.06
C PHE A 81 -15.00 -8.40 -6.79
N ILE A 82 -15.12 -7.79 -5.61
CA ILE A 82 -15.29 -8.52 -4.33
C ILE A 82 -16.53 -9.41 -4.37
N TRP A 83 -17.64 -8.91 -4.90
CA TRP A 83 -18.88 -9.68 -5.01
C TRP A 83 -18.75 -10.88 -5.96
N LYS A 84 -18.12 -10.66 -7.12
CA LYS A 84 -17.82 -11.72 -8.10
C LYS A 84 -16.86 -12.75 -7.52
N PHE A 85 -15.85 -12.29 -6.77
CA PHE A 85 -14.89 -13.18 -6.10
C PHE A 85 -15.58 -14.09 -5.09
N ILE A 86 -16.43 -13.55 -4.19
CA ILE A 86 -17.18 -14.35 -3.21
C ILE A 86 -18.12 -15.34 -3.91
N LYS A 87 -18.72 -14.95 -5.03
CA LYS A 87 -19.59 -15.82 -5.82
C LYS A 87 -18.81 -16.89 -6.60
N GLY A 88 -17.51 -16.75 -6.82
CA GLY A 88 -16.70 -17.61 -7.70
C GLY A 88 -16.85 -17.29 -9.18
N ASP A 89 -17.30 -16.08 -9.51
CA ASP A 89 -17.61 -15.61 -10.85
C ASP A 89 -16.56 -14.59 -11.35
N THR A 90 -15.29 -14.81 -10.99
CA THR A 90 -14.18 -13.94 -11.38
C THR A 90 -13.44 -14.46 -12.60
N ASP A 91 -13.20 -13.55 -13.55
CA ASP A 91 -12.36 -13.80 -14.70
C ASP A 91 -10.97 -13.24 -14.47
N TYR A 92 -9.94 -14.04 -14.76
CA TYR A 92 -8.53 -13.69 -14.63
C TYR A 92 -7.91 -13.58 -16.01
N VAL A 93 -6.72 -13.01 -16.08
CA VAL A 93 -6.02 -12.71 -17.33
C VAL A 93 -4.74 -13.52 -17.44
N VAL A 94 -4.46 -14.00 -18.64
CA VAL A 94 -3.10 -14.42 -19.00
C VAL A 94 -2.29 -13.21 -19.46
N GLY A 95 -1.07 -13.07 -18.94
CA GLY A 95 -0.13 -12.02 -19.34
C GLY A 95 1.25 -12.58 -19.65
N ALA A 96 2.06 -11.77 -20.33
CA ALA A 96 3.48 -12.10 -20.57
C ALA A 96 4.33 -10.93 -20.11
N MET A 97 5.43 -11.22 -19.44
CA MET A 97 6.41 -10.26 -18.92
C MET A 97 7.83 -10.76 -19.15
N ASN A 98 8.81 -9.86 -19.04
CA ASN A 98 10.22 -10.23 -19.13
C ASN A 98 10.57 -11.16 -17.97
N TYR A 99 11.24 -12.29 -18.26
CA TYR A 99 11.54 -13.33 -17.26
C TYR A 99 12.46 -12.83 -16.13
N PRO A 100 13.54 -12.09 -16.36
CA PRO A 100 14.35 -11.54 -15.27
C PRO A 100 13.58 -10.66 -14.27
N ILE A 101 12.55 -9.93 -14.71
CA ILE A 101 11.67 -9.15 -13.83
C ILE A 101 10.79 -10.08 -13.02
N PHE A 102 10.20 -11.10 -13.67
CA PHE A 102 9.41 -12.12 -13.00
C PHE A 102 10.21 -12.86 -11.92
N GLU A 103 11.41 -13.34 -12.25
CA GLU A 103 12.29 -14.05 -11.34
C GLU A 103 12.64 -13.19 -10.12
N ARG A 104 13.02 -11.94 -10.37
CA ARG A 104 13.40 -11.00 -9.33
C ARG A 104 12.24 -10.70 -8.37
N GLU A 105 11.02 -10.48 -8.89
CA GLU A 105 9.83 -10.26 -8.08
C GLU A 105 9.60 -11.39 -7.07
N TYR A 106 9.76 -12.65 -7.51
CA TYR A 106 9.56 -13.81 -6.64
C TYR A 106 10.73 -14.07 -5.68
N THR A 107 11.97 -13.86 -6.12
CA THR A 107 13.15 -14.08 -5.27
C THR A 107 13.32 -12.98 -4.22
N GLU A 108 12.98 -11.73 -4.51
CA GLU A 108 12.98 -10.62 -3.55
C GLU A 108 11.92 -10.79 -2.45
N ARG A 109 10.77 -11.40 -2.73
CA ARG A 109 9.76 -11.71 -1.71
C ARG A 109 10.05 -12.99 -0.90
N GLY A 110 11.21 -13.58 -1.05
CA GLY A 110 11.62 -14.78 -0.31
C GLY A 110 11.15 -16.11 -0.86
N SER A 111 10.67 -16.17 -2.12
CA SER A 111 10.30 -17.42 -2.79
C SER A 111 11.48 -17.96 -3.62
N SER A 112 11.75 -19.26 -3.55
CA SER A 112 12.65 -19.91 -4.52
C SER A 112 11.93 -20.09 -5.86
N VAL A 113 12.69 -20.01 -6.96
CA VAL A 113 12.17 -20.19 -8.32
C VAL A 113 12.86 -21.40 -8.95
N THR A 114 12.10 -22.44 -9.25
CA THR A 114 12.57 -23.66 -9.92
C THR A 114 12.22 -23.61 -11.39
N LEU A 115 13.21 -23.79 -12.26
CA LEU A 115 13.07 -23.93 -13.70
C LEU A 115 13.26 -25.39 -14.09
N GLN A 116 12.27 -25.99 -14.72
CA GLN A 116 12.35 -27.32 -15.32
C GLN A 116 12.31 -27.18 -16.84
N GLN A 117 13.45 -27.35 -17.51
CA GLN A 117 13.51 -27.28 -18.97
C GLN A 117 12.83 -28.51 -19.58
N LEU A 118 11.78 -28.29 -20.39
CA LEU A 118 10.98 -29.33 -21.00
C LEU A 118 11.62 -29.89 -22.27
N ASN A 119 11.59 -31.20 -22.42
CA ASN A 119 12.14 -31.94 -23.56
C ASN A 119 11.16 -32.00 -24.73
N LEU A 120 10.86 -30.85 -25.30
CA LEU A 120 9.94 -30.71 -26.42
C LEU A 120 10.69 -30.73 -27.76
N SER A 121 10.13 -31.38 -28.79
CA SER A 121 10.60 -31.26 -30.16
C SER A 121 10.38 -29.85 -30.71
N GLU A 122 11.11 -29.45 -31.74
CA GLU A 122 10.99 -28.14 -32.36
C GLU A 122 9.54 -27.84 -32.82
N ALA A 123 8.86 -28.83 -33.39
CA ALA A 123 7.47 -28.69 -33.80
C ALA A 123 6.52 -28.44 -32.64
N GLU A 124 6.74 -29.09 -31.49
CA GLU A 124 5.96 -28.90 -30.26
C GLU A 124 6.23 -27.54 -29.63
N LYS A 125 7.48 -27.07 -29.59
CA LYS A 125 7.85 -25.73 -29.12
C LYS A 125 7.14 -24.64 -29.95
N ILE A 126 7.17 -24.75 -31.28
CA ILE A 126 6.51 -23.81 -32.18
C ILE A 126 4.98 -23.85 -31.99
N ARG A 127 4.40 -25.04 -31.83
CA ARG A 127 2.98 -25.22 -31.56
C ARG A 127 2.58 -24.60 -30.22
N LEU A 128 3.37 -24.80 -29.17
CA LEU A 128 3.13 -24.19 -27.86
C LEU A 128 3.16 -22.66 -27.94
N ILE A 129 4.19 -22.09 -28.58
CA ILE A 129 4.28 -20.63 -28.79
C ILE A 129 3.05 -20.10 -29.55
N ALA A 130 2.56 -20.81 -30.54
CA ALA A 130 1.35 -20.42 -31.27
C ALA A 130 0.10 -20.46 -30.37
N LEU A 131 -0.05 -21.48 -29.50
CA LEU A 131 -1.14 -21.58 -28.53
C LEU A 131 -1.09 -20.47 -27.48
N LEU A 132 0.09 -20.18 -26.94
CA LEU A 132 0.29 -19.10 -25.97
C LEU A 132 0.00 -17.74 -26.59
N ASN A 133 0.47 -17.50 -27.80
CA ASN A 133 0.18 -16.28 -28.56
C ASN A 133 -1.31 -16.10 -28.83
N HIS A 134 -2.04 -17.17 -29.15
CA HIS A 134 -3.48 -17.14 -29.29
C HIS A 134 -4.17 -16.74 -27.97
N ASN A 135 -3.73 -17.30 -26.85
CA ASN A 135 -4.27 -16.96 -25.54
C ASN A 135 -3.97 -15.51 -25.10
N LEU A 136 -2.85 -14.96 -25.52
CA LEU A 136 -2.46 -13.58 -25.19
C LEU A 136 -3.21 -12.51 -26.01
N GLN A 137 -3.99 -12.87 -27.04
CA GLN A 137 -4.82 -11.91 -27.78
C GLN A 137 -5.88 -11.29 -26.86
N PRO A 138 -6.19 -10.00 -27.01
CA PRO A 138 -7.15 -9.30 -26.16
C PRO A 138 -8.50 -10.01 -26.00
N GLU A 139 -8.99 -10.65 -27.07
CA GLU A 139 -10.25 -11.41 -27.11
C GLU A 139 -10.18 -12.76 -26.40
N ASN A 140 -8.98 -13.35 -26.20
CA ASN A 140 -8.78 -14.70 -25.66
C ASN A 140 -8.09 -14.74 -24.29
N ARG A 141 -7.60 -13.59 -23.82
CA ARG A 141 -6.79 -13.56 -22.60
C ARG A 141 -7.58 -13.67 -21.31
N LEU A 142 -8.90 -13.40 -21.34
CA LEU A 142 -9.79 -13.56 -20.21
C LEU A 142 -10.25 -15.00 -20.10
N TYR A 143 -10.20 -15.57 -18.90
CA TYR A 143 -10.73 -16.91 -18.64
C TYR A 143 -11.32 -17.01 -17.25
N ARG A 144 -12.35 -17.86 -17.08
CA ARG A 144 -12.95 -18.15 -15.77
C ARG A 144 -11.94 -18.88 -14.91
N TYR A 145 -11.51 -18.24 -13.83
CA TYR A 145 -10.60 -18.82 -12.88
C TYR A 145 -11.32 -19.76 -11.92
N ASN A 146 -10.70 -20.88 -11.63
CA ASN A 146 -11.18 -21.82 -10.62
C ASN A 146 -9.97 -22.39 -9.89
N PHE A 147 -9.89 -22.15 -8.58
CA PHE A 147 -8.73 -22.46 -7.76
C PHE A 147 -8.28 -23.94 -7.83
N LEU A 148 -9.21 -24.90 -7.92
CA LEU A 148 -8.89 -26.33 -8.00
C LEU A 148 -8.83 -26.88 -9.42
N TYR A 149 -9.58 -26.30 -10.37
CA TYR A 149 -9.78 -26.92 -11.67
C TYR A 149 -9.21 -26.14 -12.84
N ASN A 150 -9.01 -24.84 -12.69
CA ASN A 150 -8.61 -23.95 -13.80
C ASN A 150 -7.76 -22.74 -13.30
N ASN A 151 -6.58 -23.05 -12.72
CA ASN A 151 -5.65 -22.11 -12.11
C ASN A 151 -4.35 -21.95 -12.91
N CYS A 152 -3.34 -21.27 -12.34
CA CYS A 152 -2.03 -21.08 -12.98
C CYS A 152 -1.34 -22.38 -13.36
N SER A 153 -1.35 -23.37 -12.48
CA SER A 153 -0.69 -24.68 -12.68
C SER A 153 -1.42 -25.52 -13.73
N THR A 154 -2.75 -25.68 -13.59
CA THR A 154 -3.52 -26.48 -14.54
C THR A 154 -3.52 -25.88 -15.94
N LYS A 155 -3.59 -24.56 -16.07
CA LYS A 155 -3.51 -23.87 -17.38
C LYS A 155 -2.15 -24.03 -18.05
N ALA A 156 -1.06 -23.85 -17.30
CA ALA A 156 0.29 -24.05 -17.83
C ALA A 156 0.47 -25.50 -18.31
N ARG A 157 0.13 -26.49 -17.48
CA ARG A 157 0.15 -27.91 -17.81
C ARG A 157 -0.65 -28.23 -19.06
N ASP A 158 -1.93 -27.84 -19.07
CA ASP A 158 -2.85 -28.17 -20.16
C ASP A 158 -2.38 -27.57 -21.51
N LYS A 159 -1.75 -26.39 -21.50
CA LYS A 159 -1.20 -25.79 -22.72
C LYS A 159 0.03 -26.50 -23.23
N VAL A 160 0.89 -26.97 -22.35
CA VAL A 160 2.03 -27.78 -22.77
C VAL A 160 1.56 -29.14 -23.30
N GLU A 161 0.62 -29.81 -22.63
CA GLU A 161 0.04 -31.08 -23.07
C GLU A 161 -0.68 -30.95 -24.45
N GLU A 162 -1.42 -29.84 -24.67
CA GLU A 162 -2.07 -29.53 -25.96
C GLU A 162 -1.06 -29.40 -27.09
N ALA A 163 0.17 -28.98 -26.80
CA ALA A 163 1.24 -28.85 -27.77
C ALA A 163 1.94 -30.18 -28.08
N LEU A 164 1.93 -31.14 -27.17
CA LEU A 164 2.60 -32.42 -27.32
C LEU A 164 2.03 -33.27 -28.46
N THR A 165 2.90 -33.98 -29.15
CA THR A 165 2.60 -35.05 -30.12
C THR A 165 2.98 -36.42 -29.55
N ALA A 166 3.93 -36.48 -28.66
CA ALA A 166 4.29 -37.66 -27.88
C ALA A 166 3.26 -37.95 -26.76
N HIS A 167 3.09 -39.22 -26.41
CA HIS A 167 2.26 -39.58 -25.29
C HIS A 167 3.05 -39.43 -23.97
N LEU A 168 2.46 -38.72 -23.01
CA LEU A 168 2.93 -38.72 -21.63
C LEU A 168 2.63 -40.09 -21.01
N ASN A 169 3.62 -40.71 -20.41
CA ASN A 169 3.42 -41.92 -19.64
C ASN A 169 2.84 -41.51 -18.30
N ASP A 170 1.57 -41.85 -18.05
CA ASP A 170 0.85 -41.48 -16.85
C ASP A 170 1.51 -42.07 -15.59
N ILE A 171 1.61 -41.24 -14.54
CA ILE A 171 2.00 -41.71 -13.22
C ILE A 171 0.83 -42.51 -12.65
N THR A 172 1.03 -43.77 -12.46
CA THR A 172 -0.02 -44.76 -12.05
C THR A 172 -0.14 -44.93 -10.53
N GLU A 173 0.72 -44.34 -9.73
CA GLU A 173 0.63 -44.44 -8.27
C GLU A 173 -0.35 -43.42 -7.70
N ASP A 174 -1.54 -43.93 -7.35
CA ASP A 174 -2.53 -43.20 -6.56
C ASP A 174 -2.10 -43.22 -5.08
N ASN A 175 -1.64 -42.06 -4.58
CA ASN A 175 -1.24 -41.88 -3.18
C ASN A 175 -2.41 -41.58 -2.24
N GLY A 176 -3.64 -41.65 -2.71
CA GLY A 176 -4.86 -41.46 -1.93
C GLY A 176 -5.07 -40.02 -1.41
N MET A 177 -4.33 -39.04 -1.93
CA MET A 177 -4.45 -37.63 -1.51
C MET A 177 -5.77 -37.02 -1.97
N SER A 178 -6.33 -36.14 -1.14
CA SER A 178 -7.51 -35.33 -1.45
C SER A 178 -7.14 -33.86 -1.64
N TYR A 179 -8.04 -33.07 -2.21
CA TYR A 179 -7.82 -31.62 -2.29
C TYR A 179 -7.52 -31.02 -0.92
N ARG A 180 -8.34 -31.36 0.11
CA ARG A 180 -8.13 -30.84 1.47
C ARG A 180 -6.78 -31.24 2.04
N SER A 181 -6.34 -32.48 1.88
CA SER A 181 -5.07 -32.96 2.42
C SER A 181 -3.87 -32.23 1.79
N ILE A 182 -3.96 -31.90 0.50
CA ILE A 182 -2.96 -31.08 -0.17
C ILE A 182 -2.98 -29.63 0.35
N LEU A 183 -4.16 -29.00 0.45
CA LEU A 183 -4.29 -27.64 0.99
C LEU A 183 -3.77 -27.52 2.42
N HIS A 184 -3.98 -28.57 3.25
CA HIS A 184 -3.47 -28.61 4.63
C HIS A 184 -1.94 -28.59 4.69
N GLN A 185 -1.23 -29.15 3.72
CA GLN A 185 0.23 -29.10 3.69
C GLN A 185 0.74 -27.66 3.56
N TYR A 186 0.09 -26.84 2.72
CA TYR A 186 0.43 -25.44 2.54
C TYR A 186 -0.01 -24.56 3.71
N THR A 187 -1.12 -24.89 4.35
CA THR A 187 -1.72 -24.06 5.42
C THR A 187 -1.32 -24.49 6.82
N ALA A 188 -0.50 -25.53 6.98
CA ALA A 188 -0.08 -26.05 8.29
C ALA A 188 0.57 -24.99 9.19
N ALA A 189 1.30 -24.05 8.61
CA ALA A 189 1.91 -22.92 9.32
C ALA A 189 0.91 -21.80 9.70
N TYR A 190 -0.34 -21.86 9.17
CA TYR A 190 -1.37 -20.81 9.29
C TYR A 190 -2.68 -21.36 9.88
N PRO A 191 -2.76 -21.66 11.18
CA PRO A 191 -3.89 -22.38 11.77
C PRO A 191 -5.25 -21.69 11.58
N TRP A 192 -5.29 -20.36 11.57
CA TRP A 192 -6.53 -19.60 11.36
C TRP A 192 -6.99 -19.61 9.90
N MET A 193 -6.05 -19.56 8.97
CA MET A 193 -6.36 -19.71 7.54
C MET A 193 -6.89 -21.10 7.26
N GLN A 194 -6.21 -22.15 7.76
CA GLN A 194 -6.65 -23.53 7.66
C GLN A 194 -8.05 -23.72 8.24
N PHE A 195 -8.30 -23.13 9.43
CA PHE A 195 -9.61 -23.17 10.06
C PHE A 195 -10.71 -22.55 9.19
N GLY A 196 -10.44 -21.37 8.58
CA GLY A 196 -11.37 -20.71 7.68
C GLY A 196 -11.66 -21.53 6.42
N ILE A 197 -10.62 -22.06 5.78
CA ILE A 197 -10.74 -22.90 4.58
C ILE A 197 -11.55 -24.17 4.90
N ASP A 198 -11.31 -24.81 6.03
CA ASP A 198 -12.04 -26.01 6.46
C ASP A 198 -13.53 -25.75 6.67
N TYR A 199 -13.91 -24.54 7.09
CA TYR A 199 -15.32 -24.15 7.17
C TYR A 199 -15.99 -23.94 5.82
N LEU A 200 -15.23 -23.61 4.78
CA LEU A 200 -15.76 -23.32 3.45
C LEU A 200 -15.86 -24.57 2.57
N LEU A 201 -14.91 -25.50 2.68
CA LEU A 201 -14.85 -26.69 1.83
C LEU A 201 -15.83 -27.78 2.32
N GLY A 202 -16.57 -28.36 1.38
CA GLY A 202 -17.47 -29.49 1.62
C GLY A 202 -16.80 -30.85 1.42
N VAL A 203 -17.60 -31.90 1.49
CA VAL A 203 -17.17 -33.33 1.46
C VAL A 203 -16.42 -33.70 0.17
N GLU A 204 -16.69 -33.07 -0.94
CA GLU A 204 -16.01 -33.34 -2.21
C GLU A 204 -14.50 -33.06 -2.13
N ALA A 205 -14.09 -32.11 -1.27
CA ALA A 205 -12.68 -31.81 -1.04
C ALA A 205 -11.94 -32.93 -0.28
N ASP A 206 -12.66 -33.84 0.37
CA ASP A 206 -12.11 -34.94 1.17
C ASP A 206 -11.95 -36.26 0.38
N ARG A 207 -12.52 -36.33 -0.83
CA ARG A 207 -12.41 -37.51 -1.70
C ARG A 207 -11.00 -37.62 -2.29
N PRO A 208 -10.44 -38.84 -2.37
CA PRO A 208 -9.19 -39.09 -3.09
C PRO A 208 -9.28 -38.63 -4.54
N ILE A 209 -8.21 -38.01 -5.04
CA ILE A 209 -8.12 -37.48 -6.40
C ILE A 209 -6.93 -38.11 -7.13
N GLU A 210 -7.09 -38.31 -8.43
CA GLU A 210 -6.05 -38.84 -9.33
C GLU A 210 -4.82 -37.91 -9.36
N ALA A 211 -3.63 -38.47 -9.62
CA ALA A 211 -2.36 -37.73 -9.71
C ALA A 211 -2.48 -36.47 -10.61
N ARG A 212 -3.13 -36.59 -11.78
CA ARG A 212 -3.35 -35.47 -12.67
C ARG A 212 -4.13 -34.30 -12.01
N ARG A 213 -5.09 -34.59 -11.16
CA ARG A 213 -5.86 -33.56 -10.41
C ARG A 213 -5.05 -32.96 -9.28
N GLN A 214 -4.08 -33.69 -8.70
CA GLN A 214 -3.18 -33.16 -7.67
C GLN A 214 -2.24 -32.06 -8.21
N MET A 215 -1.99 -32.05 -9.52
CA MET A 215 -1.19 -31.03 -10.22
C MET A 215 -1.86 -29.62 -10.26
N PHE A 216 -3.00 -29.42 -9.58
CA PHE A 216 -3.52 -28.08 -9.36
C PHE A 216 -2.60 -27.27 -8.45
N ALA A 217 -1.84 -27.92 -7.59
CA ALA A 217 -0.86 -27.30 -6.71
C ALA A 217 0.51 -27.24 -7.41
N PRO A 218 1.17 -26.05 -7.43
CA PRO A 218 2.43 -25.83 -8.16
C PRO A 218 3.52 -26.85 -7.83
N GLU A 219 3.73 -27.13 -6.55
CA GLU A 219 4.74 -28.10 -6.09
C GLU A 219 4.45 -29.52 -6.58
N TYR A 220 3.20 -29.92 -6.59
CA TYR A 220 2.79 -31.23 -7.11
C TYR A 220 2.99 -31.31 -8.62
N LEU A 221 2.66 -30.23 -9.35
CA LEU A 221 2.93 -30.17 -10.79
C LEU A 221 4.42 -30.30 -11.07
N LYS A 222 5.28 -29.56 -10.35
CA LYS A 222 6.74 -29.63 -10.46
C LYS A 222 7.23 -31.07 -10.25
N ASN A 223 6.85 -31.68 -9.13
CA ASN A 223 7.35 -33.01 -8.76
C ASN A 223 6.91 -34.08 -9.77
N TYR A 224 5.64 -34.10 -10.15
CA TYR A 224 5.15 -35.01 -11.17
C TYR A 224 5.81 -34.79 -12.54
N THR A 225 6.03 -33.54 -12.95
CA THR A 225 6.69 -33.19 -14.20
C THR A 225 8.14 -33.72 -14.23
N ALA A 226 8.86 -33.70 -13.09
CA ALA A 226 10.20 -34.25 -12.99
C ALA A 226 10.24 -35.79 -13.20
N ASP A 227 9.22 -36.49 -12.73
CA ASP A 227 9.13 -37.95 -12.81
C ASP A 227 8.51 -38.47 -14.13
N MET A 228 7.85 -37.62 -14.91
CA MET A 228 7.19 -37.99 -16.15
C MET A 228 8.18 -38.35 -17.26
N GLN A 229 7.74 -39.24 -18.15
CA GLN A 229 8.45 -39.61 -19.35
C GLN A 229 7.57 -39.45 -20.58
N LEU A 230 8.21 -39.04 -21.66
CA LEU A 230 7.62 -38.96 -23.00
C LEU A 230 7.85 -40.28 -23.72
N ALA A 231 6.78 -40.82 -24.32
CA ALA A 231 6.80 -42.00 -25.15
C ALA A 231 6.62 -41.60 -26.63
N ASP A 232 7.64 -41.81 -27.45
CA ASP A 232 7.53 -41.87 -28.88
C ASP A 232 7.45 -43.34 -29.33
N SER A 233 7.02 -43.62 -30.54
CA SER A 233 6.73 -44.94 -31.09
C SER A 233 7.82 -46.03 -30.82
N SER A 234 9.00 -45.67 -30.37
CA SER A 234 10.11 -46.59 -30.15
C SER A 234 10.99 -46.33 -28.90
N ARG A 235 10.76 -45.20 -28.16
CA ARG A 235 11.63 -44.82 -27.03
C ARG A 235 10.88 -44.07 -25.94
N LEU A 236 11.26 -44.35 -24.69
CA LEU A 236 10.91 -43.52 -23.52
C LEU A 236 12.09 -42.59 -23.23
N TYR A 237 11.81 -41.31 -23.00
CA TYR A 237 12.79 -40.31 -22.64
C TYR A 237 12.27 -39.33 -21.61
N PRO A 238 13.11 -38.75 -20.75
CA PRO A 238 12.63 -37.89 -19.67
C PRO A 238 11.91 -36.64 -20.21
N TYR A 239 10.84 -36.25 -19.52
CA TYR A 239 10.08 -35.05 -19.89
C TYR A 239 10.82 -33.75 -19.53
N VAL A 240 11.64 -33.78 -18.46
CA VAL A 240 12.51 -32.68 -18.02
C VAL A 240 13.96 -33.03 -18.40
N VAL A 241 14.65 -32.11 -19.07
CA VAL A 241 16.06 -32.26 -19.46
C VAL A 241 16.99 -31.72 -18.40
N ASP A 242 16.62 -30.59 -17.78
CA ASP A 242 17.46 -29.90 -16.81
C ASP A 242 16.58 -29.18 -15.79
N GLU A 243 17.05 -29.08 -14.56
CA GLU A 243 16.38 -28.40 -13.47
C GLU A 243 17.35 -27.46 -12.77
N VAL A 244 16.98 -26.19 -12.69
CA VAL A 244 17.74 -25.14 -12.02
C VAL A 244 16.88 -24.52 -10.93
N VAL A 245 17.43 -24.43 -9.72
CA VAL A 245 16.76 -23.79 -8.58
C VAL A 245 17.49 -22.49 -8.26
N MET A 246 16.75 -21.40 -8.26
CA MET A 246 17.21 -20.09 -7.81
C MET A 246 16.74 -19.89 -6.38
N GLU A 247 17.69 -19.72 -5.47
CA GLU A 247 17.41 -19.46 -4.07
C GLU A 247 16.86 -18.04 -3.88
N PRO A 248 16.03 -17.81 -2.87
CA PRO A 248 15.52 -16.48 -2.57
C PRO A 248 16.66 -15.52 -2.24
N LEU A 249 16.54 -14.27 -2.71
CA LEU A 249 17.49 -13.19 -2.42
C LEU A 249 17.37 -12.71 -0.98
N GLU A 250 16.17 -12.75 -0.43
CA GLU A 250 15.87 -12.36 0.95
C GLU A 250 15.15 -13.48 1.67
N PRO A 251 15.36 -13.65 3.00
CA PRO A 251 14.59 -14.61 3.78
C PRO A 251 13.11 -14.19 3.83
N GLN A 252 12.21 -15.16 3.86
CA GLN A 252 10.80 -14.86 4.05
C GLN A 252 10.58 -14.14 5.37
N GLU A 253 9.81 -13.03 5.34
CA GLU A 253 9.44 -12.29 6.55
C GLU A 253 8.61 -13.16 7.49
N GLU A 254 8.88 -13.05 8.80
CA GLU A 254 8.05 -13.70 9.81
C GLU A 254 6.68 -13.02 9.88
N ILE A 255 5.63 -13.77 9.56
CA ILE A 255 4.26 -13.27 9.62
C ILE A 255 3.82 -13.17 11.08
N TRP A 256 3.21 -12.04 11.43
CA TRP A 256 2.50 -11.93 12.70
C TRP A 256 1.41 -12.99 12.81
N ARG A 257 1.51 -13.85 13.83
CA ARG A 257 0.55 -14.90 14.11
C ARG A 257 -0.31 -14.51 15.30
N PHE A 258 -1.61 -14.68 15.16
CA PHE A 258 -2.49 -14.52 16.32
C PHE A 258 -2.02 -15.45 17.45
N PRO A 259 -1.84 -14.94 18.70
CA PRO A 259 -1.14 -15.66 19.76
C PRO A 259 -1.86 -16.93 20.26
N MET A 260 -3.09 -17.16 19.81
CA MET A 260 -3.89 -18.35 20.17
C MET A 260 -4.31 -19.10 18.91
N THR A 261 -4.21 -20.42 18.95
CA THR A 261 -4.73 -21.29 17.89
C THR A 261 -6.27 -21.33 17.89
N PRO A 262 -6.94 -21.68 16.79
CA PRO A 262 -8.40 -21.89 16.76
C PRO A 262 -8.88 -22.84 17.85
N MET A 263 -8.10 -23.87 18.16
CA MET A 263 -8.43 -24.83 19.22
C MET A 263 -8.47 -24.18 20.60
N GLU A 264 -7.44 -23.40 20.95
CA GLU A 264 -7.38 -22.69 22.24
C GLU A 264 -8.51 -21.66 22.38
N VAL A 265 -8.81 -20.93 21.31
CA VAL A 265 -9.94 -19.98 21.30
C VAL A 265 -11.27 -20.69 21.48
N MET A 266 -11.47 -21.85 20.86
CA MET A 266 -12.71 -22.61 21.01
C MET A 266 -12.83 -23.29 22.38
N ILE A 267 -11.73 -23.69 23.01
CA ILE A 267 -11.71 -24.11 24.42
C ILE A 267 -12.13 -22.94 25.32
N LEU A 268 -11.52 -21.78 25.15
CA LEU A 268 -11.88 -20.57 25.91
C LEU A 268 -13.36 -20.20 25.68
N PHE A 269 -13.85 -20.28 24.46
CA PHE A 269 -15.23 -20.02 24.12
C PHE A 269 -16.18 -21.00 24.83
N LEU A 270 -15.89 -22.30 24.85
CA LEU A 270 -16.65 -23.31 25.58
C LEU A 270 -16.66 -22.98 27.08
N LEU A 271 -15.52 -22.61 27.67
CA LEU A 271 -15.43 -22.21 29.07
C LEU A 271 -16.27 -20.97 29.38
N VAL A 272 -16.24 -19.96 28.50
CA VAL A 272 -17.09 -18.76 28.63
C VAL A 272 -18.57 -19.15 28.62
N VAL A 273 -19.00 -19.99 27.69
CA VAL A 273 -20.39 -20.50 27.63
C VAL A 273 -20.75 -21.23 28.91
N ALA A 274 -19.88 -22.11 29.43
CA ALA A 274 -20.11 -22.85 30.67
C ALA A 274 -20.20 -21.89 31.90
N VAL A 275 -19.32 -20.90 31.99
CA VAL A 275 -19.37 -19.85 33.00
C VAL A 275 -20.68 -19.09 32.94
N MET A 276 -21.10 -18.65 31.73
CA MET A 276 -22.37 -17.94 31.56
C MET A 276 -23.59 -18.78 31.95
N CYS A 277 -23.58 -20.06 31.64
CA CYS A 277 -24.61 -21.00 32.11
C CYS A 277 -24.61 -21.12 33.67
N THR A 278 -23.45 -21.19 34.30
CA THR A 278 -23.28 -21.27 35.74
C THR A 278 -23.75 -19.98 36.44
N LEU A 279 -23.41 -18.82 35.85
CA LEU A 279 -23.84 -17.50 36.38
C LEU A 279 -25.36 -17.34 36.32
N GLU A 280 -26.02 -17.80 35.23
CA GLU A 280 -27.49 -17.81 35.15
C GLU A 280 -28.12 -18.66 36.27
N PHE A 281 -27.49 -19.81 36.55
CA PHE A 281 -27.95 -20.70 37.64
C PHE A 281 -27.75 -20.07 39.02
N LEU A 282 -26.56 -19.49 39.30
CA LEU A 282 -26.21 -18.88 40.57
C LEU A 282 -27.03 -17.60 40.86
N PHE A 283 -27.16 -16.74 39.87
CA PHE A 283 -27.90 -15.45 40.02
C PHE A 283 -29.41 -15.60 39.81
N GLU A 284 -29.87 -16.78 39.41
CA GLU A 284 -31.28 -17.05 39.05
C GLU A 284 -31.85 -16.00 38.05
N ARG A 285 -31.01 -15.44 37.19
CA ARG A 285 -31.34 -14.43 36.18
C ARG A 285 -30.93 -14.91 34.81
N ARG A 286 -31.78 -14.71 33.83
CA ARG A 286 -31.47 -15.07 32.44
C ARG A 286 -30.67 -13.99 31.78
N LEU A 287 -29.55 -14.33 31.17
CA LEU A 287 -28.66 -13.46 30.38
C LEU A 287 -29.10 -13.46 28.92
N TRP A 288 -30.31 -12.97 28.65
CA TRP A 288 -30.86 -12.95 27.27
C TRP A 288 -30.00 -12.21 26.25
N TRP A 289 -29.24 -11.22 26.68
CA TRP A 289 -28.31 -10.49 25.82
C TRP A 289 -27.19 -11.39 25.29
N PHE A 290 -26.74 -12.36 26.10
CA PHE A 290 -25.72 -13.32 25.70
C PHE A 290 -26.26 -14.28 24.62
N ASP A 291 -27.49 -14.79 24.79
CA ASP A 291 -28.17 -15.58 23.76
C ASP A 291 -28.34 -14.77 22.47
N THR A 292 -28.74 -13.51 22.58
CA THR A 292 -28.93 -12.63 21.43
C THR A 292 -27.63 -12.44 20.68
N LEU A 293 -26.54 -12.11 21.37
CA LEU A 293 -25.21 -11.94 20.75
C LEU A 293 -24.74 -13.24 20.09
N LEU A 294 -24.77 -14.35 20.84
CA LEU A 294 -24.28 -15.64 20.39
C LEU A 294 -24.99 -16.13 19.12
N PHE A 295 -26.33 -16.11 19.13
CA PHE A 295 -27.12 -16.60 17.98
C PHE A 295 -27.19 -15.60 16.82
N THR A 296 -26.96 -14.30 17.08
CA THR A 296 -26.75 -13.33 15.99
C THR A 296 -25.45 -13.63 15.26
N LEU A 297 -24.35 -13.81 15.98
CA LEU A 297 -23.05 -14.14 15.37
C LEU A 297 -23.10 -15.47 14.61
N GLN A 298 -23.71 -16.52 15.22
CA GLN A 298 -23.93 -17.79 14.55
C GLN A 298 -24.73 -17.64 13.27
N GLY A 299 -25.82 -16.88 13.31
CA GLY A 299 -26.67 -16.70 12.14
C GLY A 299 -26.05 -15.84 11.05
N LEU A 300 -25.22 -14.84 11.39
CA LEU A 300 -24.43 -14.06 10.42
C LEU A 300 -23.39 -14.94 9.72
N MET A 301 -22.63 -15.75 10.48
CA MET A 301 -21.74 -16.76 9.89
C MET A 301 -22.53 -17.74 9.02
N GLY A 302 -23.74 -18.13 9.49
CA GLY A 302 -24.66 -18.97 8.73
C GLY A 302 -25.13 -18.36 7.42
N CYS A 303 -25.32 -17.04 7.34
CA CYS A 303 -25.62 -16.36 6.07
C CYS A 303 -24.49 -16.52 5.06
N VAL A 304 -23.24 -16.40 5.49
CA VAL A 304 -22.06 -16.58 4.62
C VAL A 304 -22.00 -18.03 4.11
N VAL A 305 -22.09 -19.02 5.00
CA VAL A 305 -22.00 -20.43 4.61
C VAL A 305 -23.18 -20.83 3.72
N ALA A 306 -24.41 -20.38 4.03
CA ALA A 306 -25.58 -20.64 3.19
C ALA A 306 -25.48 -19.95 1.82
N PHE A 307 -24.98 -18.70 1.78
CA PHE A 307 -24.75 -18.03 0.50
C PHE A 307 -23.77 -18.81 -0.38
N LEU A 308 -22.64 -19.23 0.18
CA LEU A 308 -21.63 -20.01 -0.55
C LEU A 308 -22.21 -21.37 -0.98
N PHE A 309 -22.99 -22.03 -0.12
CA PHE A 309 -23.61 -23.31 -0.43
C PHE A 309 -24.63 -23.24 -1.58
N PHE A 310 -25.47 -22.20 -1.63
CA PHE A 310 -26.57 -22.12 -2.60
C PHE A 310 -26.28 -21.29 -3.85
N PHE A 311 -25.34 -20.32 -3.77
CA PHE A 311 -25.16 -19.29 -4.80
C PHE A 311 -23.72 -19.16 -5.32
N SER A 312 -22.75 -19.84 -4.72
CA SER A 312 -21.36 -19.76 -5.16
C SER A 312 -21.01 -20.82 -6.20
N GLU A 313 -20.19 -20.44 -7.16
CA GLU A 313 -19.61 -21.31 -8.18
C GLU A 313 -18.23 -21.88 -7.75
N HIS A 314 -17.78 -21.58 -6.52
CA HIS A 314 -16.54 -22.14 -6.00
C HIS A 314 -16.63 -23.69 -5.90
N PRO A 315 -15.55 -24.39 -6.25
CA PRO A 315 -15.54 -25.85 -6.20
C PRO A 315 -15.73 -26.33 -4.76
N THR A 316 -16.44 -27.45 -4.62
CA THR A 316 -16.66 -28.19 -3.39
C THR A 316 -17.54 -27.54 -2.31
N VAL A 317 -17.81 -26.22 -2.35
CA VAL A 317 -18.58 -25.51 -1.30
C VAL A 317 -20.07 -25.94 -1.25
N GLY A 318 -20.65 -26.38 -2.35
CA GLY A 318 -22.03 -26.84 -2.46
C GLY A 318 -22.33 -28.17 -1.77
N SER A 319 -21.32 -28.89 -1.23
CA SER A 319 -21.47 -30.16 -0.50
C SER A 319 -21.11 -30.03 0.98
N ASN A 320 -21.16 -28.85 1.57
CA ASN A 320 -20.67 -28.54 2.91
C ASN A 320 -21.70 -28.83 3.99
N VAL A 321 -21.40 -29.79 4.89
CA VAL A 321 -22.30 -30.17 6.00
C VAL A 321 -22.37 -29.08 7.09
N HIS A 322 -21.47 -28.12 7.16
CA HIS A 322 -21.54 -27.01 8.11
C HIS A 322 -22.84 -26.21 7.95
N VAL A 323 -23.46 -26.16 6.77
CA VAL A 323 -24.75 -25.50 6.53
C VAL A 323 -25.87 -25.99 7.43
N ILE A 324 -25.79 -27.24 7.97
CA ILE A 324 -26.80 -27.81 8.84
C ILE A 324 -26.96 -26.96 10.11
N TYR A 325 -25.86 -26.46 10.68
CA TYR A 325 -25.90 -25.63 11.90
C TYR A 325 -25.48 -24.18 11.69
N LEU A 326 -24.67 -23.89 10.65
CA LEU A 326 -24.34 -22.53 10.21
C LEU A 326 -25.27 -22.15 9.07
N ASN A 327 -26.45 -21.68 9.41
CA ASN A 327 -27.46 -21.16 8.48
C ASN A 327 -28.15 -19.92 9.07
N PRO A 328 -28.94 -19.14 8.30
CA PRO A 328 -29.59 -17.93 8.77
C PRO A 328 -30.69 -18.12 9.81
N LEU A 329 -31.16 -19.36 10.06
CA LEU A 329 -32.30 -19.65 10.91
C LEU A 329 -32.21 -19.03 12.33
N PRO A 330 -31.03 -19.03 13.03
CA PRO A 330 -30.87 -18.37 14.33
C PRO A 330 -31.25 -16.89 14.33
N LEU A 331 -31.05 -16.17 13.22
CA LEU A 331 -31.42 -14.75 13.11
C LEU A 331 -32.93 -14.53 13.22
N LEU A 332 -33.74 -15.44 12.69
CA LEU A 332 -35.19 -15.38 12.78
C LEU A 332 -35.66 -15.57 14.23
N PHE A 333 -34.79 -16.13 15.09
CA PHE A 333 -35.14 -16.42 16.49
C PHE A 333 -34.79 -15.26 17.44
N ILE A 334 -34.00 -14.27 17.01
CA ILE A 334 -33.57 -13.14 17.83
C ILE A 334 -34.75 -12.39 18.49
N PRO A 335 -35.89 -12.06 17.81
CA PRO A 335 -37.00 -11.39 18.43
C PRO A 335 -37.61 -12.16 19.60
N PHE A 336 -37.50 -13.49 19.61
CA PHE A 336 -38.01 -14.35 20.68
C PHE A 336 -37.09 -14.36 21.91
N PHE A 337 -35.81 -14.08 21.75
CA PHE A 337 -34.88 -13.89 22.88
C PHE A 337 -35.02 -12.51 23.53
N VAL A 338 -35.30 -11.45 22.76
CA VAL A 338 -35.40 -10.07 23.21
C VAL A 338 -36.83 -9.74 23.73
N GLY A 339 -37.88 -10.20 23.07
CA GLY A 339 -39.25 -9.83 23.37
C GLY A 339 -39.84 -10.54 24.61
N GLY A 340 -40.35 -9.76 25.57
CA GLY A 340 -40.91 -10.33 26.83
C GLY A 340 -42.03 -11.31 26.64
N THR A 341 -43.02 -11.02 25.78
CA THR A 341 -44.18 -11.91 25.46
C THR A 341 -43.82 -13.12 24.62
N LEU A 342 -42.79 -13.00 23.79
CA LEU A 342 -42.29 -14.07 22.88
C LEU A 342 -41.40 -15.07 23.60
N ARG A 343 -40.87 -14.77 24.81
CA ARG A 343 -40.01 -15.65 25.61
C ARG A 343 -40.68 -16.99 25.96
N ARG A 344 -41.96 -17.12 25.87
CA ARG A 344 -42.68 -18.41 26.06
C ARG A 344 -42.35 -19.46 24.99
N ARG A 345 -41.87 -19.07 23.80
CA ARG A 345 -41.51 -19.97 22.69
C ARG A 345 -40.02 -20.37 22.69
N VAL A 346 -39.21 -19.89 23.62
CA VAL A 346 -37.78 -20.24 23.70
C VAL A 346 -37.52 -21.74 23.79
N PRO A 347 -38.28 -22.55 24.59
CA PRO A 347 -38.07 -23.98 24.58
C PRO A 347 -38.28 -24.64 23.22
N THR A 348 -39.33 -24.25 22.47
CA THR A 348 -39.61 -24.80 21.13
C THR A 348 -38.48 -24.52 20.15
N LEU A 349 -37.94 -23.27 20.16
CA LEU A 349 -36.81 -22.88 19.32
C LEU A 349 -35.54 -23.64 19.69
N SER A 350 -35.33 -23.85 20.99
CA SER A 350 -34.19 -24.63 21.49
C SER A 350 -34.23 -26.08 21.03
N TYR A 351 -35.38 -26.70 20.93
CA TYR A 351 -35.50 -28.04 20.36
C TYR A 351 -35.08 -28.08 18.89
N VAL A 352 -35.49 -27.09 18.08
CA VAL A 352 -35.08 -27.00 16.67
C VAL A 352 -33.56 -26.89 16.57
N MET A 353 -32.94 -26.00 17.38
CA MET A 353 -31.48 -25.82 17.37
C MET A 353 -30.74 -27.10 17.85
N VAL A 354 -31.22 -27.79 18.90
CA VAL A 354 -30.66 -29.08 19.32
C VAL A 354 -30.72 -30.08 18.19
N ALA A 355 -31.85 -30.18 17.48
CA ALA A 355 -31.99 -31.09 16.34
C ALA A 355 -30.97 -30.79 15.23
N MET A 356 -30.73 -29.50 14.96
CA MET A 356 -29.71 -29.07 13.96
C MET A 356 -28.29 -29.48 14.39
N TYR A 357 -27.90 -29.22 15.65
CA TYR A 357 -26.58 -29.58 16.13
C TYR A 357 -26.35 -31.08 16.19
N VAL A 358 -27.35 -31.85 16.67
CA VAL A 358 -27.28 -33.32 16.67
C VAL A 358 -27.26 -33.85 15.23
N ALA A 359 -28.08 -33.33 14.35
CA ALA A 359 -28.06 -33.71 12.93
C ALA A 359 -26.67 -33.50 12.32
N PHE A 360 -26.01 -32.34 12.58
CA PHE A 360 -24.65 -32.11 12.14
C PHE A 360 -23.67 -33.13 12.73
N MET A 361 -23.73 -33.36 14.06
CA MET A 361 -22.82 -34.30 14.73
C MET A 361 -22.93 -35.74 14.21
N VAL A 362 -24.10 -36.12 13.73
CA VAL A 362 -24.35 -37.44 13.14
C VAL A 362 -23.98 -37.47 11.65
N THR A 363 -24.34 -36.40 10.90
CA THR A 363 -24.19 -36.40 9.44
C THR A 363 -22.73 -36.20 9.02
N ALA A 364 -21.96 -35.36 9.70
CA ALA A 364 -20.58 -35.07 9.32
C ALA A 364 -19.68 -36.32 9.27
N PRO A 365 -19.66 -37.20 10.29
CA PRO A 365 -18.90 -38.47 10.23
C PRO A 365 -19.47 -39.47 9.20
N LEU A 366 -20.79 -39.51 9.03
CA LEU A 366 -21.42 -40.45 8.10
C LEU A 366 -21.16 -40.14 6.64
N VAL A 367 -21.07 -38.83 6.31
CA VAL A 367 -20.77 -38.37 4.95
C VAL A 367 -19.26 -38.36 4.67
N GLY A 368 -18.43 -38.42 5.72
CA GLY A 368 -16.97 -38.46 5.60
C GLY A 368 -16.35 -37.10 5.38
N GLN A 369 -17.04 -35.97 5.70
CA GLN A 369 -16.42 -34.67 5.66
C GLN A 369 -15.48 -34.49 6.83
N TYR A 370 -14.25 -34.05 6.55
CA TYR A 370 -13.33 -33.62 7.59
C TYR A 370 -13.87 -32.39 8.33
N VAL A 371 -13.95 -32.48 9.63
CA VAL A 371 -14.36 -31.41 10.52
C VAL A 371 -13.24 -31.15 11.52
N GLN A 372 -12.67 -29.96 11.49
CA GLN A 372 -11.57 -29.59 12.36
C GLN A 372 -11.96 -29.69 13.85
N PRO A 373 -11.09 -30.20 14.75
CA PRO A 373 -11.41 -30.35 16.17
C PRO A 373 -12.00 -29.11 16.87
N ALA A 374 -11.52 -27.92 16.49
CA ALA A 374 -12.06 -26.66 16.99
C ALA A 374 -13.54 -26.43 16.64
N ALA A 375 -14.01 -26.92 15.47
CA ALA A 375 -15.41 -26.82 15.07
C ALA A 375 -16.32 -27.72 15.91
N TRP A 376 -15.83 -28.88 16.32
CA TRP A 376 -16.57 -29.77 17.25
C TRP A 376 -16.77 -29.12 18.62
N LEU A 377 -15.73 -28.39 19.14
CA LEU A 377 -15.86 -27.63 20.39
C LEU A 377 -16.85 -26.46 20.22
N PHE A 378 -16.83 -25.78 19.09
CA PHE A 378 -17.78 -24.71 18.81
C PHE A 378 -19.22 -25.20 18.85
N VAL A 379 -19.53 -26.29 18.12
CA VAL A 379 -20.88 -26.88 18.11
C VAL A 379 -21.26 -27.40 19.50
N SER A 380 -20.31 -27.99 20.23
CA SER A 380 -20.53 -28.48 21.61
C SER A 380 -20.89 -27.35 22.56
N ALA A 381 -20.23 -26.19 22.42
CA ALA A 381 -20.55 -24.99 23.21
C ALA A 381 -21.96 -24.46 22.90
N LEU A 382 -22.35 -24.42 21.61
CA LEU A 382 -23.69 -24.03 21.18
C LEU A 382 -24.74 -24.99 21.72
N LEU A 383 -24.48 -26.31 21.62
CA LEU A 383 -25.36 -27.36 22.14
C LEU A 383 -25.52 -27.24 23.66
N LEU A 384 -24.42 -27.08 24.41
CA LEU A 384 -24.42 -26.84 25.85
C LEU A 384 -25.30 -25.64 26.21
N ARG A 385 -25.17 -24.53 25.50
CA ARG A 385 -25.99 -23.33 25.74
C ARG A 385 -27.47 -23.57 25.50
N VAL A 386 -27.82 -24.25 24.41
CA VAL A 386 -29.22 -24.52 24.06
C VAL A 386 -29.85 -25.57 25.02
N LEU A 387 -29.10 -26.59 25.42
CA LEU A 387 -29.54 -27.55 26.44
C LEU A 387 -29.77 -26.87 27.79
N HIS A 388 -28.84 -25.97 28.18
CA HIS A 388 -29.03 -25.16 29.38
C HIS A 388 -30.31 -24.30 29.29
N ASN A 389 -30.60 -23.70 28.17
CA ASN A 389 -31.80 -22.91 27.95
C ASN A 389 -33.08 -23.77 28.09
N LEU A 390 -33.06 -25.04 27.63
CA LEU A 390 -34.18 -25.96 27.78
C LEU A 390 -34.44 -26.33 29.24
N TRP A 391 -33.37 -26.51 30.01
CA TRP A 391 -33.47 -26.90 31.43
C TRP A 391 -33.70 -25.69 32.35
N ALA A 392 -32.95 -24.61 32.18
CA ALA A 392 -33.00 -23.45 33.07
C ALA A 392 -34.29 -22.65 32.93
N TYR A 393 -34.93 -22.64 31.77
CA TYR A 393 -36.19 -21.87 31.55
C TYR A 393 -37.36 -22.38 32.43
N PRO A 394 -37.71 -23.69 32.50
CA PRO A 394 -38.74 -24.20 33.43
C PRO A 394 -38.35 -24.03 34.88
N TYR A 395 -37.06 -24.24 35.24
CA TYR A 395 -36.55 -24.14 36.60
C TYR A 395 -36.63 -22.71 37.14
N LEU A 396 -36.10 -21.70 36.41
CA LEU A 396 -36.18 -20.30 36.79
C LEU A 396 -37.60 -19.76 36.87
N LYS A 397 -38.47 -20.23 35.98
CA LYS A 397 -39.90 -19.89 36.00
C LYS A 397 -40.58 -20.48 37.23
N HIS A 398 -40.26 -21.68 37.67
CA HIS A 398 -40.81 -22.29 38.88
C HIS A 398 -40.33 -21.54 40.13
N ARG A 399 -39.05 -21.26 40.23
CA ARG A 399 -38.42 -20.51 41.34
C ARG A 399 -38.97 -19.08 41.44
N LEU A 400 -39.14 -18.37 40.32
CA LEU A 400 -39.77 -17.04 40.32
C LEU A 400 -41.19 -17.06 40.82
N LYS A 401 -42.00 -18.10 40.51
CA LYS A 401 -43.32 -18.32 41.06
C LYS A 401 -43.29 -18.57 42.56
N VAL A 402 -42.36 -19.41 43.03
CA VAL A 402 -42.15 -19.68 44.45
C VAL A 402 -41.64 -18.44 45.22
N ARG A 403 -40.77 -17.64 44.70
CA ARG A 403 -40.29 -16.37 45.31
C ARG A 403 -41.40 -15.30 45.36
N LEU A 404 -42.21 -15.19 44.32
CA LEU A 404 -43.36 -14.25 44.33
C LEU A 404 -44.46 -14.73 45.32
N ALA A 405 -44.50 -16.03 45.64
CA ALA A 405 -45.37 -16.58 46.68
C ALA A 405 -44.74 -16.51 48.10
N ALA A 406 -43.43 -16.35 48.22
CA ALA A 406 -42.66 -16.36 49.46
C ALA A 406 -42.07 -15.02 49.89
N ASN A 407 -42.54 -13.88 49.31
CA ASN A 407 -41.99 -12.57 49.57
C ASN A 407 -42.44 -11.99 50.91
N ASN A 408 -42.10 -12.70 51.99
CA ASN A 408 -41.98 -12.22 53.34
C ASN A 408 -40.82 -12.96 54.01
N ARG A 409 -39.63 -12.38 53.90
CA ARG A 409 -38.50 -12.41 54.89
C ARG A 409 -37.11 -12.40 54.20
N SER A 410 -36.42 -11.35 54.61
CA SER A 410 -34.97 -11.08 54.52
C SER A 410 -33.99 -12.26 54.37
N HIS A 411 -32.99 -12.13 53.53
CA HIS A 411 -31.57 -12.28 53.82
C HIS A 411 -30.73 -12.03 52.51
N GLY A 412 -30.03 -10.93 52.49
CA GLY A 412 -29.04 -10.64 51.46
C GLY A 412 -27.75 -10.22 52.14
N VAL A 413 -26.74 -11.14 52.23
CA VAL A 413 -25.35 -10.73 52.64
C VAL A 413 -24.23 -11.55 51.99
N HIS A 414 -24.39 -12.72 51.38
CA HIS A 414 -23.20 -13.51 51.00
C HIS A 414 -22.77 -13.50 49.51
N VAL A 415 -23.43 -12.77 48.64
CA VAL A 415 -23.12 -12.83 47.17
C VAL A 415 -22.09 -11.74 46.75
N ARG A 416 -21.86 -10.69 47.58
CA ARG A 416 -20.94 -9.60 47.22
C ARG A 416 -19.45 -9.98 47.28
N SER A 417 -19.07 -10.99 48.03
CA SER A 417 -17.66 -11.39 48.24
C SER A 417 -17.09 -12.22 47.09
N ILE A 418 -17.92 -13.03 46.40
CA ILE A 418 -17.44 -13.90 45.29
C ILE A 418 -17.31 -13.07 44.00
N VAL A 419 -18.17 -12.08 43.78
CA VAL A 419 -18.04 -11.14 42.65
C VAL A 419 -16.78 -10.30 42.78
N LEU A 420 -16.36 -9.97 44.01
CA LEU A 420 -15.14 -9.18 44.28
C LEU A 420 -13.87 -10.00 43.97
N VAL A 421 -13.88 -11.33 44.24
CA VAL A 421 -12.71 -12.20 43.98
C VAL A 421 -12.53 -12.47 42.47
N VAL A 422 -13.63 -12.66 41.72
CA VAL A 422 -13.59 -12.82 40.25
C VAL A 422 -13.26 -11.47 39.57
N ALA A 423 -13.75 -10.35 40.11
CA ALA A 423 -13.43 -9.01 39.61
C ALA A 423 -12.01 -8.55 39.96
N MET A 424 -11.39 -9.08 41.02
CA MET A 424 -9.99 -8.77 41.36
C MET A 424 -8.96 -9.71 40.70
N GLY A 425 -9.38 -10.87 40.20
CA GLY A 425 -8.51 -11.77 39.42
C GLY A 425 -8.40 -11.40 37.94
N MET A 426 -9.39 -10.71 37.39
CA MET A 426 -9.36 -10.28 35.97
C MET A 426 -8.39 -9.13 35.64
N PRO A 427 -8.08 -8.17 36.56
CA PRO A 427 -7.11 -7.12 36.21
C PRO A 427 -5.66 -7.60 36.08
N ALA A 428 -5.32 -8.76 36.62
CA ALA A 428 -3.95 -9.30 36.51
C ALA A 428 -3.70 -10.07 35.21
N LEU A 429 -4.77 -10.49 34.51
CA LEU A 429 -4.70 -11.12 33.17
C LEU A 429 -5.03 -10.12 32.05
N LEU A 430 -5.53 -8.93 32.38
CA LEU A 430 -5.83 -7.85 31.42
C LEU A 430 -4.73 -6.75 31.42
N LYS A 431 -3.56 -7.03 32.01
CA LYS A 431 -2.36 -6.19 31.83
C LYS A 431 -1.61 -6.57 30.54
N SER A 432 -2.35 -6.94 29.51
CA SER A 432 -1.88 -6.97 28.13
C SER A 432 -2.62 -5.86 27.39
N ALA A 433 -1.88 -4.76 27.19
CA ALA A 433 -2.16 -3.67 26.28
C ALA A 433 -3.61 -3.12 26.28
N ASN A 434 -3.89 -2.16 27.15
CA ASN A 434 -4.79 -1.06 26.79
C ASN A 434 -4.10 -0.25 25.66
N ASN A 435 -4.06 -0.78 24.45
CA ASN A 435 -3.82 0.01 23.26
C ASN A 435 -5.16 0.63 22.83
N GLU A 436 -5.65 1.61 23.59
CA GLU A 436 -6.62 2.56 23.05
C GLU A 436 -5.91 3.34 21.93
N SER A 437 -6.57 3.47 20.77
CA SER A 437 -6.04 4.30 19.68
C SER A 437 -5.75 5.70 20.21
N PRO A 438 -4.67 6.36 19.80
CA PRO A 438 -4.33 7.69 20.29
C PRO A 438 -5.48 8.68 20.01
N LYS A 439 -5.69 9.63 20.93
CA LYS A 439 -6.72 10.67 20.77
C LYS A 439 -6.35 11.67 19.68
N VAL A 440 -5.06 11.86 19.43
CA VAL A 440 -4.57 12.76 18.40
C VAL A 440 -3.33 12.20 17.72
N VAL A 441 -3.27 12.37 16.40
CA VAL A 441 -2.05 12.19 15.60
C VAL A 441 -1.51 13.57 15.24
N ILE A 442 -0.24 13.81 15.54
CA ILE A 442 0.48 15.02 15.15
C ILE A 442 1.54 14.60 14.14
N ASN A 443 1.23 14.81 12.87
CA ASN A 443 2.12 14.46 11.77
C ASN A 443 2.91 15.70 11.36
N ILE A 444 4.22 15.65 11.53
CA ILE A 444 5.16 16.72 11.24
C ILE A 444 6.00 16.32 10.03
N VAL A 445 5.81 17.05 8.93
CA VAL A 445 6.68 16.92 7.75
C VAL A 445 7.57 18.14 7.70
N VAL A 446 8.88 17.92 7.72
CA VAL A 446 9.84 19.00 7.67
C VAL A 446 10.47 19.07 6.28
N ASP A 447 10.19 20.15 5.56
CA ASP A 447 10.73 20.35 4.23
C ASP A 447 12.27 20.48 4.28
N GLN A 448 12.97 19.66 3.50
CA GLN A 448 14.43 19.59 3.38
C GLN A 448 15.21 19.19 4.66
N LEU A 449 14.59 18.57 5.66
CA LEU A 449 15.30 18.05 6.83
C LEU A 449 16.18 16.85 6.43
N ARG A 450 17.41 16.83 6.90
CA ARG A 450 18.41 15.79 6.66
C ARG A 450 18.75 15.04 7.96
N ALA A 451 18.74 13.70 7.90
CA ALA A 451 19.10 12.87 9.04
C ALA A 451 20.57 13.08 9.50
N ASP A 452 21.49 13.22 8.54
CA ASP A 452 22.92 13.48 8.83
C ASP A 452 23.15 14.85 9.47
N TYR A 453 22.38 15.88 9.12
CA TYR A 453 22.45 17.19 9.76
C TYR A 453 21.80 17.18 11.15
N MET A 454 20.76 16.41 11.37
CA MET A 454 20.20 16.20 12.71
C MET A 454 21.27 15.64 13.67
N GLU A 455 22.05 14.65 13.24
CA GLU A 455 23.15 14.10 14.02
C GLU A 455 24.29 15.10 14.20
N LYS A 456 24.71 15.75 13.11
CA LYS A 456 25.82 16.71 13.10
C LYS A 456 25.58 17.87 14.08
N TYR A 457 24.35 18.39 14.15
CA TYR A 457 24.03 19.57 14.97
C TYR A 457 23.47 19.20 16.35
N MET A 458 23.58 17.95 16.78
CA MET A 458 23.10 17.46 18.08
C MET A 458 23.58 18.28 19.27
N HIS A 459 24.79 18.89 19.19
CA HIS A 459 25.35 19.71 20.26
C HIS A 459 24.62 21.06 20.45
N LEU A 460 23.81 21.50 19.47
CA LEU A 460 23.02 22.74 19.54
C LEU A 460 21.60 22.49 20.12
N TYR A 461 21.19 21.24 20.26
CA TYR A 461 19.82 20.89 20.69
C TYR A 461 19.67 20.89 22.21
N GLY A 462 18.46 21.26 22.66
CA GLY A 462 17.99 21.06 24.03
C GLY A 462 17.73 19.57 24.34
N GLU A 463 17.42 19.28 25.60
CA GLU A 463 17.15 17.90 26.03
C GLU A 463 15.71 17.44 25.72
N GLU A 464 14.77 18.37 25.52
CA GLU A 464 13.33 18.09 25.43
C GLU A 464 12.77 18.16 24.00
N GLY A 465 13.61 18.44 23.00
CA GLY A 465 13.28 18.45 21.57
C GLY A 465 13.68 17.17 20.85
N PHE A 466 14.52 17.27 19.81
CA PHE A 466 14.98 16.13 19.02
C PHE A 466 15.64 15.03 19.85
N LYS A 467 16.45 15.39 20.86
CA LYS A 467 17.09 14.38 21.74
C LYS A 467 16.06 13.50 22.43
N LYS A 468 14.97 14.09 22.92
CA LYS A 468 13.89 13.36 23.58
C LYS A 468 13.18 12.42 22.59
N LEU A 469 12.91 12.88 21.38
CA LEU A 469 12.29 12.10 20.33
C LEU A 469 13.15 10.92 19.89
N LEU A 470 14.47 11.15 19.71
CA LEU A 470 15.42 10.11 19.31
C LEU A 470 15.65 9.07 20.42
N ALA A 471 15.63 9.49 21.70
CA ALA A 471 15.84 8.58 22.83
C ALA A 471 14.58 7.78 23.21
N GLY A 472 13.39 8.35 23.01
CA GLY A 472 12.13 7.79 23.47
C GLY A 472 11.19 7.30 22.36
N GLY A 473 11.57 7.44 21.10
CA GLY A 473 10.76 7.06 19.94
C GLY A 473 11.26 5.82 19.19
N ARG A 474 10.44 5.35 18.25
CA ARG A 474 10.89 4.44 17.21
C ARG A 474 11.46 5.26 16.06
N VAL A 475 12.75 5.07 15.79
CA VAL A 475 13.53 5.89 14.86
C VAL A 475 14.09 5.04 13.74
N TYR A 476 13.75 5.37 12.52
CA TYR A 476 14.34 4.85 11.29
C TYR A 476 15.20 5.97 10.69
N SER A 477 16.52 5.80 10.71
CA SER A 477 17.46 6.86 10.32
C SER A 477 17.76 6.90 8.82
N ASN A 478 17.38 5.87 8.07
CA ASN A 478 17.71 5.69 6.67
C ASN A 478 16.47 5.51 5.80
N GLY A 479 15.53 6.47 5.91
CA GLY A 479 14.36 6.52 5.02
C GLY A 479 14.74 6.93 3.60
N TYR A 480 14.03 6.40 2.59
CA TYR A 480 14.21 6.74 1.18
C TYR A 480 12.86 6.80 0.47
N TYR A 481 12.80 7.52 -0.67
CA TYR A 481 11.63 7.55 -1.54
C TYR A 481 11.74 6.50 -2.65
N SER A 482 10.64 5.82 -2.93
CA SER A 482 10.55 4.81 -3.99
C SER A 482 10.45 5.41 -5.40
N HIS A 483 10.42 6.74 -5.52
CA HIS A 483 10.46 7.46 -6.79
C HIS A 483 11.73 8.32 -6.90
N ALA A 484 12.11 8.65 -8.12
CA ALA A 484 13.29 9.48 -8.39
C ALA A 484 12.96 10.97 -8.18
N ALA A 485 13.96 11.75 -7.78
CA ALA A 485 13.90 13.22 -7.67
C ALA A 485 12.63 13.73 -6.94
N PRO A 486 12.41 13.34 -5.67
CA PRO A 486 11.30 13.90 -4.90
C PRO A 486 11.46 15.42 -4.77
N ASP A 487 10.34 16.11 -4.76
CA ASP A 487 10.21 17.50 -4.36
C ASP A 487 9.16 17.65 -3.26
N ARG A 488 8.85 18.86 -2.81
CA ARG A 488 7.92 19.06 -1.71
C ARG A 488 6.54 18.46 -1.96
N SER A 489 5.93 18.74 -3.13
CA SER A 489 4.57 18.28 -3.44
C SER A 489 4.50 16.77 -3.61
N SER A 490 5.38 16.19 -4.41
CA SER A 490 5.42 14.74 -4.66
C SER A 490 5.75 13.96 -3.38
N ALA A 491 6.68 14.47 -2.56
CA ALA A 491 7.04 13.87 -1.28
C ALA A 491 5.88 13.90 -0.27
N VAL A 492 5.22 15.05 -0.08
CA VAL A 492 4.07 15.16 0.82
C VAL A 492 2.94 14.25 0.37
N ALA A 493 2.61 14.22 -0.92
CA ALA A 493 1.61 13.31 -1.45
C ALA A 493 1.96 11.85 -1.17
N SER A 494 3.24 11.46 -1.34
CA SER A 494 3.72 10.08 -1.06
C SER A 494 3.66 9.72 0.42
N ILE A 495 4.06 10.62 1.34
CA ILE A 495 3.98 10.41 2.79
C ILE A 495 2.54 10.13 3.22
N TYR A 496 1.58 10.93 2.72
CA TYR A 496 0.19 10.87 3.19
C TYR A 496 -0.66 9.82 2.48
N SER A 497 -0.32 9.43 1.26
CA SER A 497 -1.02 8.38 0.50
C SER A 497 -0.38 6.99 0.63
N GLY A 498 0.90 6.89 1.02
CA GLY A 498 1.63 5.62 1.06
C GLY A 498 1.92 5.03 -0.31
N THR A 499 1.99 5.87 -1.36
CA THR A 499 2.25 5.44 -2.73
C THR A 499 3.07 6.48 -3.50
N THR A 500 3.32 6.26 -4.77
CA THR A 500 4.23 7.05 -5.61
C THR A 500 3.48 7.96 -6.60
N PRO A 501 4.15 8.96 -7.23
CA PRO A 501 3.57 9.82 -8.26
C PRO A 501 2.81 9.10 -9.37
N TYR A 502 3.25 7.91 -9.72
CA TYR A 502 2.56 7.06 -10.71
C TYR A 502 1.08 6.79 -10.36
N TYR A 503 0.77 6.64 -9.08
CA TYR A 503 -0.57 6.36 -8.59
C TYR A 503 -1.29 7.60 -8.05
N HIS A 504 -0.59 8.45 -7.28
CA HIS A 504 -1.27 9.61 -6.67
C HIS A 504 -1.37 10.83 -7.59
N GLY A 505 -0.69 10.83 -8.74
CA GLY A 505 -0.85 11.84 -9.77
C GLY A 505 -0.04 13.13 -9.58
N ILE A 506 0.65 13.32 -8.47
CA ILE A 506 1.43 14.53 -8.15
C ILE A 506 2.89 14.29 -8.51
N SER A 507 3.32 14.73 -9.69
CA SER A 507 4.68 14.51 -10.20
C SER A 507 5.70 15.53 -9.69
N GLY A 508 5.25 16.71 -9.25
CA GLY A 508 6.13 17.77 -8.80
C GLY A 508 5.40 19.00 -8.25
N ASN A 509 6.18 20.03 -7.83
CA ASN A 509 5.64 21.30 -7.33
C ASN A 509 4.86 22.07 -8.39
N TYR A 510 5.24 21.89 -9.65
CA TYR A 510 4.60 22.47 -10.82
C TYR A 510 4.67 21.50 -11.99
N TYR A 511 3.72 21.63 -12.91
CA TYR A 511 3.68 20.89 -14.17
C TYR A 511 3.06 21.75 -15.28
N LEU A 512 3.33 21.39 -16.55
CA LEU A 512 2.71 22.05 -17.69
C LEU A 512 1.34 21.42 -17.97
N ASP A 513 0.27 22.18 -17.79
CA ASP A 513 -1.05 21.74 -18.21
C ASP A 513 -1.16 21.70 -19.76
N ARG A 514 -1.41 20.51 -20.31
CA ARG A 514 -1.45 20.30 -21.77
C ARG A 514 -2.55 21.09 -22.47
N LYS A 515 -3.67 21.37 -21.77
CA LYS A 515 -4.80 22.08 -22.38
C LYS A 515 -4.55 23.57 -22.51
N THR A 516 -3.95 24.15 -21.50
CA THR A 516 -3.74 25.62 -21.42
C THR A 516 -2.32 26.02 -21.77
N LEU A 517 -1.37 25.08 -21.82
CA LEU A 517 0.08 25.30 -21.99
C LEU A 517 0.64 26.31 -20.95
N ARG A 518 0.07 26.25 -19.73
CA ARG A 518 0.52 27.06 -18.58
C ARG A 518 1.11 26.16 -17.51
N VAL A 519 2.14 26.66 -16.86
CA VAL A 519 2.69 26.03 -15.67
C VAL A 519 1.76 26.33 -14.50
N GLN A 520 1.33 25.28 -13.80
CA GLN A 520 0.43 25.37 -12.67
C GLN A 520 0.86 24.44 -11.54
N SER A 521 0.45 24.79 -10.31
CA SER A 521 0.64 23.95 -9.14
C SER A 521 -0.38 22.80 -9.12
N PRO A 522 -0.03 21.62 -8.57
CA PRO A 522 -0.98 20.50 -8.43
C PRO A 522 -2.17 20.81 -7.51
N VAL A 523 -2.15 21.91 -6.80
CA VAL A 523 -3.26 22.36 -5.93
C VAL A 523 -4.03 23.56 -6.49
N ASP A 524 -3.74 24.00 -7.73
CA ASP A 524 -4.51 25.03 -8.40
C ASP A 524 -5.90 24.48 -8.79
N ASP A 525 -6.95 25.24 -8.47
CA ASP A 525 -8.32 24.88 -8.80
C ASP A 525 -9.21 26.13 -8.91
N GLU A 526 -9.52 26.54 -10.12
CA GLU A 526 -10.32 27.74 -10.40
C GLU A 526 -11.72 27.73 -9.76
N MET A 527 -12.24 26.56 -9.39
CA MET A 527 -13.57 26.40 -8.78
C MET A 527 -13.62 26.82 -7.31
N HIS A 528 -12.48 26.90 -6.62
CA HIS A 528 -12.43 27.15 -5.17
C HIS A 528 -11.58 28.37 -4.84
N ALA A 529 -12.21 29.53 -4.83
CA ALA A 529 -11.56 30.82 -4.58
C ALA A 529 -10.79 30.86 -3.24
N GLY A 530 -9.63 31.49 -3.25
CA GLY A 530 -8.81 31.70 -2.05
C GLY A 530 -9.45 32.67 -1.05
N THR A 531 -9.14 32.47 0.21
CA THR A 531 -9.47 33.37 1.32
C THR A 531 -8.18 33.94 1.90
N ASN A 532 -7.97 35.23 1.87
CA ASN A 532 -6.72 35.96 2.18
C ASN A 532 -5.58 35.62 1.19
N THR A 533 -5.93 35.23 -0.01
CA THR A 533 -5.02 35.01 -1.15
C THR A 533 -5.79 35.11 -2.46
N PHE A 534 -5.09 35.41 -3.56
CA PHE A 534 -5.66 35.35 -4.91
C PHE A 534 -5.65 33.94 -5.50
N GLU A 535 -4.89 33.03 -4.90
CA GLU A 535 -4.71 31.64 -5.40
C GLU A 535 -5.94 30.79 -5.08
N SER A 536 -6.69 30.39 -6.11
CA SER A 536 -7.78 29.40 -6.00
C SER A 536 -7.20 28.01 -5.79
N THR A 537 -7.75 27.22 -4.87
CA THR A 537 -7.01 26.06 -4.34
C THR A 537 -7.93 24.94 -3.86
N SER A 538 -7.61 23.69 -4.28
CA SER A 538 -8.17 22.45 -3.73
C SER A 538 -7.19 21.27 -3.92
N PRO A 539 -7.42 20.11 -3.30
CA PRO A 539 -6.65 18.88 -3.52
C PRO A 539 -7.11 18.07 -4.74
N SER A 540 -7.85 18.64 -5.68
CA SER A 540 -8.54 17.91 -6.77
C SER A 540 -7.61 17.10 -7.70
N SER A 541 -6.35 17.47 -7.81
CA SER A 541 -5.35 16.73 -8.61
C SER A 541 -4.81 15.48 -7.92
N LEU A 542 -5.01 15.34 -6.61
CA LEU A 542 -4.62 14.14 -5.88
C LEU A 542 -5.61 13.01 -6.20
N GLN A 543 -5.14 11.94 -6.86
CA GLN A 543 -5.99 10.89 -7.42
C GLN A 543 -6.35 9.77 -6.44
N VAL A 544 -5.76 9.76 -5.24
CA VAL A 544 -5.87 8.69 -4.25
C VAL A 544 -6.21 9.26 -2.88
N THR A 545 -6.77 8.43 -2.01
CA THR A 545 -7.02 8.83 -0.61
C THR A 545 -5.73 8.96 0.18
N THR A 546 -5.76 9.78 1.21
CA THR A 546 -4.71 9.90 2.23
C THR A 546 -5.13 9.18 3.51
N PHE A 547 -4.19 8.92 4.44
CA PHE A 547 -4.58 8.38 5.74
C PHE A 547 -5.45 9.37 6.55
N ALA A 548 -5.41 10.67 6.26
CA ALA A 548 -6.34 11.66 6.81
C ALA A 548 -7.77 11.43 6.31
N ASP A 549 -7.94 11.12 5.02
CA ASP A 549 -9.23 10.77 4.42
C ASP A 549 -9.78 9.47 5.01
N GLU A 550 -8.94 8.44 5.14
CA GLU A 550 -9.32 7.15 5.73
C GLU A 550 -9.74 7.30 7.20
N LEU A 551 -9.03 8.12 7.97
CA LEU A 551 -9.42 8.46 9.34
C LEU A 551 -10.79 9.16 9.38
N LYS A 552 -11.02 10.09 8.47
CA LYS A 552 -12.31 10.81 8.35
C LYS A 552 -13.46 9.85 8.01
N LEU A 553 -13.22 8.91 7.09
CA LEU A 553 -14.17 7.86 6.71
C LEU A 553 -14.46 6.91 7.89
N ALA A 554 -13.42 6.39 8.54
CA ALA A 554 -13.55 5.45 9.66
C ALA A 554 -14.34 6.04 10.84
N THR A 555 -14.22 7.35 11.07
CA THR A 555 -14.94 8.06 12.14
C THR A 555 -16.29 8.64 11.70
N SER A 556 -16.76 8.31 10.49
CA SER A 556 -17.99 8.84 9.90
C SER A 556 -18.04 10.38 9.92
N GLY A 557 -16.94 11.02 9.58
CA GLY A 557 -16.78 12.47 9.49
C GLY A 557 -16.55 13.20 10.81
N LYS A 558 -16.42 12.50 11.94
CA LYS A 558 -16.33 13.12 13.28
C LYS A 558 -14.93 13.59 13.66
N SER A 559 -13.89 13.03 13.09
CA SER A 559 -12.50 13.47 13.33
C SER A 559 -12.31 14.92 12.95
N TYR A 560 -11.64 15.69 13.81
CA TYR A 560 -11.22 17.05 13.52
C TYR A 560 -9.81 17.02 12.94
N ILE A 561 -9.68 17.40 11.66
CA ILE A 561 -8.44 17.32 10.89
C ILE A 561 -8.05 18.71 10.43
N VAL A 562 -6.83 19.13 10.79
CA VAL A 562 -6.27 20.45 10.44
C VAL A 562 -4.88 20.27 9.86
N SER A 563 -4.60 21.00 8.77
CA SER A 563 -3.25 21.08 8.19
C SER A 563 -2.74 22.53 8.23
N ILE A 564 -1.48 22.71 8.64
CA ILE A 564 -0.83 24.02 8.77
C ILE A 564 0.58 23.90 8.18
N ALA A 565 0.90 24.71 7.15
CA ALA A 565 2.25 24.72 6.59
C ALA A 565 2.63 26.12 6.07
N PRO A 566 3.94 26.41 5.87
CA PRO A 566 4.38 27.63 5.21
C PRO A 566 3.89 27.73 3.77
N GLU A 567 3.94 26.60 3.05
CA GLU A 567 3.61 26.51 1.64
C GLU A 567 2.23 25.91 1.39
N ARG A 568 1.56 26.40 0.36
CA ARG A 568 0.19 26.06 0.00
C ARG A 568 0.02 24.58 -0.34
N ASP A 569 0.85 24.06 -1.24
CA ASP A 569 0.83 22.67 -1.69
C ASP A 569 1.03 21.72 -0.52
N MET A 570 1.99 22.03 0.37
CA MET A 570 2.25 21.22 1.56
C MET A 570 1.04 21.15 2.50
N ALA A 571 0.39 22.29 2.75
CA ALA A 571 -0.79 22.33 3.61
C ALA A 571 -1.98 21.55 3.04
N VAL A 572 -2.22 21.71 1.73
CA VAL A 572 -3.37 21.10 1.03
C VAL A 572 -3.19 19.58 0.88
N LEU A 573 -2.03 19.13 0.39
CA LEU A 573 -1.76 17.72 0.16
C LEU A 573 -1.67 16.93 1.48
N ALA A 574 -1.15 17.55 2.55
CA ALA A 574 -1.13 16.91 3.87
C ALA A 574 -2.53 16.75 4.47
N GLY A 575 -3.45 17.65 4.18
CA GLY A 575 -4.85 17.54 4.61
C GLY A 575 -5.64 16.47 3.86
N GLY A 576 -5.27 16.16 2.62
CA GLY A 576 -6.05 15.29 1.74
C GLY A 576 -7.36 15.93 1.27
N HIS A 577 -8.37 15.10 0.96
CA HIS A 577 -9.64 15.56 0.40
C HIS A 577 -10.65 16.03 1.45
N SER A 578 -10.52 15.63 2.71
CA SER A 578 -11.59 15.81 3.71
C SER A 578 -11.15 16.44 5.04
N PRO A 579 -10.13 17.32 5.09
CA PRO A 579 -9.83 18.03 6.34
C PRO A 579 -10.88 19.07 6.66
N ASN A 580 -10.93 19.51 7.90
CA ASN A 580 -11.76 20.66 8.29
C ASN A 580 -11.19 21.97 7.76
N THR A 581 -9.86 22.07 7.71
CA THR A 581 -9.19 23.23 7.09
C THR A 581 -7.73 22.92 6.77
N ALA A 582 -7.22 23.55 5.68
CA ALA A 582 -5.81 23.65 5.39
C ALA A 582 -5.43 25.14 5.42
N ILE A 583 -4.31 25.48 6.07
CA ILE A 583 -3.89 26.84 6.34
C ILE A 583 -2.42 27.02 5.89
N TRP A 584 -2.16 28.04 5.08
CA TRP A 584 -0.81 28.35 4.60
C TRP A 584 -0.54 29.87 4.64
N LEU A 585 0.75 30.26 4.55
CA LEU A 585 1.11 31.65 4.45
C LEU A 585 1.06 32.09 2.97
N SER A 586 0.14 33.02 2.65
CA SER A 586 -0.02 33.55 1.30
C SER A 586 1.20 34.38 0.85
N ASN A 587 1.66 34.15 -0.37
CA ASN A 587 2.77 34.91 -0.95
C ASN A 587 2.36 36.31 -1.40
N ASP A 588 1.09 36.48 -1.75
CA ASP A 588 0.53 37.74 -2.29
C ASP A 588 0.04 38.72 -1.20
N HIS A 589 -0.61 38.21 -0.16
CA HIS A 589 -1.18 39.02 0.94
C HIS A 589 -0.33 39.02 2.21
N ALA A 590 0.66 38.16 2.33
CA ALA A 590 1.44 37.94 3.55
C ALA A 590 0.54 37.69 4.78
N GLN A 591 -0.46 36.84 4.60
CA GLN A 591 -1.44 36.47 5.61
C GLN A 591 -1.62 34.95 5.62
N TRP A 592 -2.08 34.42 6.75
CA TRP A 592 -2.54 33.06 6.81
C TRP A 592 -3.82 32.91 5.98
N ALA A 593 -3.77 32.05 5.00
CA ALA A 593 -4.80 31.85 3.98
C ALA A 593 -5.39 30.45 4.03
N THR A 594 -6.55 30.31 3.40
CA THR A 594 -7.25 29.06 3.12
C THR A 594 -8.03 29.21 1.82
N SER A 595 -8.89 28.28 1.44
CA SER A 595 -9.76 28.40 0.27
C SER A 595 -11.22 28.11 0.58
N ALA A 596 -12.10 28.41 -0.38
CA ALA A 596 -13.52 28.10 -0.30
C ALA A 596 -13.84 26.58 -0.35
N TYR A 597 -12.84 25.74 -0.62
CA TYR A 597 -12.95 24.29 -0.50
C TYR A 597 -13.17 23.83 0.94
N TYR A 598 -12.63 24.57 1.92
CA TYR A 598 -12.68 24.30 3.36
C TYR A 598 -13.71 25.20 4.06
N ASP A 599 -14.01 24.91 5.34
CA ASP A 599 -14.95 25.71 6.18
C ASP A 599 -14.47 27.13 6.49
N GLY A 600 -13.39 27.58 5.86
CA GLY A 600 -12.78 28.89 6.06
C GLY A 600 -11.75 28.91 7.20
N LEU A 601 -11.21 30.11 7.48
CA LEU A 601 -10.19 30.29 8.52
C LEU A 601 -10.82 30.17 9.92
N PRO A 602 -10.37 29.20 10.75
CA PRO A 602 -10.95 28.99 12.08
C PRO A 602 -10.80 30.18 13.02
N ALA A 603 -11.69 30.28 14.02
CA ALA A 603 -11.68 31.37 14.98
C ALA A 603 -10.36 31.53 15.74
N TRP A 604 -9.67 30.43 16.05
CA TRP A 604 -8.38 30.42 16.74
C TRP A 604 -7.22 30.90 15.84
N ALA A 605 -7.34 30.78 14.52
CA ALA A 605 -6.33 31.24 13.56
C ALA A 605 -6.48 32.72 13.18
N ARG A 606 -7.72 33.27 13.19
CA ARG A 606 -8.00 34.67 12.77
C ARG A 606 -7.18 35.73 13.49
N PRO A 607 -6.83 35.61 14.80
CA PRO A 607 -6.01 36.61 15.49
C PRO A 607 -4.61 36.80 14.89
N PHE A 608 -4.05 35.77 14.25
CA PHE A 608 -2.74 35.86 13.61
C PHE A 608 -2.72 36.84 12.43
N ASN A 609 -3.83 36.98 11.71
CA ASN A 609 -3.98 37.95 10.62
C ASN A 609 -4.34 39.37 11.12
N ARG A 610 -4.73 39.55 12.39
CA ARG A 610 -5.12 40.84 12.97
C ARG A 610 -3.99 41.57 13.67
N ARG A 611 -2.78 41.02 13.75
CA ARG A 611 -1.63 41.68 14.36
C ARG A 611 -1.34 43.00 13.64
N LYS A 612 -1.35 44.13 14.36
CA LYS A 612 -0.93 45.46 13.87
C LYS A 612 -1.40 45.86 12.45
N GLY A 613 -2.74 45.85 12.26
CA GLY A 613 -3.33 46.39 10.99
C GLY A 613 -3.51 45.34 9.89
N GLY A 614 -3.46 44.06 10.20
CA GLY A 614 -3.86 42.99 9.29
C GLY A 614 -2.75 42.48 8.36
N ARG A 615 -1.52 42.82 8.60
CA ARG A 615 -0.34 42.32 7.89
C ARG A 615 0.79 42.01 8.86
N PHE A 616 1.67 41.09 8.48
CA PHE A 616 2.95 40.91 9.16
C PHE A 616 3.69 42.26 9.21
N ASP A 617 4.15 42.65 10.39
CA ASP A 617 4.96 43.87 10.50
C ASP A 617 6.41 43.57 10.18
N TRP A 618 6.69 43.53 8.87
CA TRP A 618 8.03 43.28 8.33
C TRP A 618 9.11 44.23 8.86
N ASN A 619 8.72 45.44 9.36
CA ASN A 619 9.66 46.41 9.90
C ASN A 619 10.24 46.02 11.26
N GLU A 620 9.50 45.23 12.03
CA GLU A 620 9.92 44.76 13.34
C GLU A 620 10.52 43.36 13.31
N MET A 621 10.41 42.61 12.16
CA MET A 621 10.95 41.29 12.02
C MET A 621 12.42 41.31 11.66
N SER A 622 13.23 40.67 12.51
CA SER A 622 14.64 40.40 12.21
C SER A 622 15.03 39.04 12.73
N TRP A 623 15.91 38.38 12.01
CA TRP A 623 16.47 37.08 12.37
C TRP A 623 17.95 37.24 12.63
N GLU A 624 18.40 36.91 13.82
CA GLU A 624 19.76 36.88 14.31
C GLU A 624 20.08 35.50 14.89
N PRO A 625 21.36 35.11 14.97
CA PRO A 625 21.72 33.81 15.56
C PRO A 625 21.16 33.62 16.99
N TYR A 626 20.59 32.46 17.28
CA TYR A 626 20.03 32.13 18.59
C TYR A 626 21.13 32.03 19.67
N TYR A 627 22.24 31.38 19.34
CA TYR A 627 23.41 31.29 20.19
C TYR A 627 24.47 32.28 19.77
N PRO A 628 25.45 32.60 20.67
CA PRO A 628 26.69 33.32 20.25
C PRO A 628 27.38 32.59 19.10
N VAL A 629 27.80 33.30 18.05
CA VAL A 629 28.28 32.72 16.77
C VAL A 629 29.42 31.68 16.95
N LYS A 630 30.20 31.78 18.01
CA LYS A 630 31.27 30.85 18.36
C LYS A 630 30.80 29.44 18.72
N VAL A 631 29.51 29.26 18.98
CA VAL A 631 28.91 27.93 19.34
C VAL A 631 28.64 27.11 18.09
N TYR A 632 28.40 27.77 16.95
CA TYR A 632 28.15 27.11 15.68
C TYR A 632 29.41 26.52 15.08
N ASP A 633 29.29 25.37 14.44
CA ASP A 633 30.40 24.72 13.75
C ASP A 633 30.79 25.49 12.46
N ASN A 634 32.01 25.98 12.42
CA ASN A 634 32.57 26.74 11.30
C ASN A 634 33.82 26.06 10.72
N SER A 635 34.08 24.81 11.11
CA SER A 635 35.34 24.10 10.79
C SER A 635 35.54 23.87 9.27
N ALA A 636 34.50 23.99 8.47
CA ALA A 636 34.54 23.77 7.03
C ALA A 636 34.88 25.05 6.21
N TYR A 637 35.06 26.20 6.87
CA TYR A 637 35.23 27.49 6.18
C TYR A 637 36.52 28.20 6.57
N ASP A 638 37.20 28.75 5.57
CA ASP A 638 38.40 29.54 5.71
C ASP A 638 38.07 30.98 6.18
N GLY A 639 37.40 31.10 7.30
CA GLY A 639 37.02 32.40 7.83
C GLY A 639 36.45 32.35 9.24
N SER A 640 36.54 33.47 9.95
CA SER A 640 35.88 33.64 11.24
C SER A 640 34.37 33.57 11.06
N PRO A 641 33.64 32.89 11.98
CA PRO A 641 32.18 32.84 11.95
C PRO A 641 31.59 34.24 11.90
N ARG A 642 30.69 34.50 10.94
CA ARG A 642 30.08 35.82 10.80
C ARG A 642 28.69 35.83 11.42
N ALA A 643 28.47 36.79 12.35
CA ALA A 643 27.13 37.09 12.81
C ALA A 643 26.29 37.60 11.64
N PHE A 644 25.05 37.16 11.52
CA PHE A 644 24.09 37.64 10.56
C PHE A 644 22.97 38.44 11.23
N LYS A 645 22.35 39.33 10.45
CA LYS A 645 21.10 39.98 10.83
C LYS A 645 20.26 40.18 9.56
N HIS A 646 19.27 39.33 9.37
CA HIS A 646 18.35 39.41 8.26
C HIS A 646 17.11 40.23 8.63
N THR A 647 16.66 41.08 7.71
CA THR A 647 15.41 41.87 7.83
C THR A 647 14.57 41.63 6.58
N PHE A 648 13.24 41.63 6.75
CA PHE A 648 12.29 41.24 5.70
C PHE A 648 11.52 42.48 5.16
N ARG A 649 12.24 43.49 4.62
CA ARG A 649 11.67 44.78 4.22
C ARG A 649 11.54 45.00 2.71
N SER A 650 12.07 44.14 1.88
CA SER A 650 12.15 44.29 0.42
C SER A 650 11.06 43.49 -0.31
N ASP A 651 10.94 43.73 -1.62
CA ASP A 651 10.16 42.90 -2.51
C ASP A 651 10.62 41.43 -2.37
N GLY A 652 9.68 40.50 -2.38
CA GLY A 652 9.96 39.09 -2.11
C GLY A 652 10.15 38.76 -0.62
N ALA A 653 9.86 39.68 0.32
CA ALA A 653 10.03 39.46 1.76
C ALA A 653 9.36 38.17 2.27
N VAL A 654 8.18 37.80 1.79
CA VAL A 654 7.46 36.61 2.18
C VAL A 654 8.23 35.36 1.79
N LYS A 655 8.73 35.26 0.55
CA LYS A 655 9.53 34.12 0.09
C LYS A 655 10.80 33.96 0.93
N ARG A 656 11.50 35.06 1.22
CA ARG A 656 12.68 35.06 2.11
C ARG A 656 12.33 34.67 3.52
N TYR A 657 11.18 35.11 4.04
CA TYR A 657 10.69 34.76 5.38
C TYR A 657 10.41 33.26 5.49
N LYS A 658 9.78 32.67 4.48
CA LYS A 658 9.46 31.24 4.44
C LYS A 658 10.69 30.33 4.45
N THR A 659 11.84 30.80 3.99
CA THR A 659 13.12 30.07 4.04
C THR A 659 13.97 30.39 5.28
N SER A 660 13.45 31.17 6.22
CA SER A 660 14.12 31.51 7.49
C SER A 660 13.62 30.65 8.66
N ALA A 661 14.37 30.62 9.74
CA ALA A 661 13.93 29.96 10.98
C ALA A 661 12.65 30.58 11.57
N CYS A 662 12.38 31.87 11.29
CA CYS A 662 11.23 32.58 11.85
C CYS A 662 9.87 32.04 11.41
N ILE A 663 9.80 31.39 10.22
CA ILE A 663 8.55 30.78 9.76
C ILE A 663 8.15 29.61 10.66
N ASN A 664 9.13 28.83 11.15
CA ASN A 664 8.86 27.71 12.04
C ASN A 664 8.29 28.19 13.39
N ASP A 665 8.77 29.34 13.90
CA ASP A 665 8.21 29.97 15.10
C ASP A 665 6.72 30.31 14.90
N GLU A 666 6.37 30.91 13.76
CA GLU A 666 4.97 31.27 13.44
C GLU A 666 4.07 30.04 13.25
N VAL A 667 4.53 29.01 12.55
CA VAL A 667 3.80 27.75 12.38
C VAL A 667 3.56 27.11 13.74
N THR A 668 4.58 27.07 14.60
CA THR A 668 4.48 26.50 15.95
C THR A 668 3.44 27.23 16.79
N GLN A 669 3.43 28.56 16.79
CA GLN A 669 2.44 29.35 17.52
C GLN A 669 1.01 29.13 16.99
N LEU A 670 0.85 28.98 15.67
CA LEU A 670 -0.44 28.67 15.07
C LEU A 670 -0.91 27.23 15.42
N ALA A 671 0.00 26.24 15.41
CA ALA A 671 -0.27 24.87 15.83
C ALA A 671 -0.67 24.82 17.34
N ILE A 672 0.03 25.53 18.19
CA ILE A 672 -0.29 25.66 19.62
C ILE A 672 -1.66 26.31 19.82
N ALA A 673 -2.01 27.34 19.05
CA ALA A 673 -3.34 27.93 19.07
C ALA A 673 -4.42 26.96 18.64
N CYS A 674 -4.14 26.09 17.68
CA CYS A 674 -5.03 24.97 17.29
C CYS A 674 -5.26 24.01 18.45
N VAL A 675 -4.19 23.51 19.08
CA VAL A 675 -4.28 22.56 20.22
C VAL A 675 -5.09 23.16 21.39
N LYS A 676 -4.87 24.43 21.73
CA LYS A 676 -5.54 25.11 22.84
C LYS A 676 -6.97 25.57 22.52
N GLY A 677 -7.20 26.02 21.28
CA GLY A 677 -8.41 26.73 20.87
C GLY A 677 -9.43 25.93 20.07
N SER A 678 -9.13 24.67 19.72
CA SER A 678 -10.03 23.80 18.97
C SER A 678 -10.54 22.61 19.81
N LEU A 679 -11.28 21.71 19.17
CA LEU A 679 -11.76 20.45 19.76
C LEU A 679 -10.74 19.30 19.66
N LEU A 680 -9.54 19.57 19.16
CA LEU A 680 -8.51 18.58 18.92
C LEU A 680 -8.19 17.72 20.16
N GLY A 681 -8.35 16.39 20.04
CA GLY A 681 -8.12 15.43 21.11
C GLY A 681 -9.12 15.46 22.27
N ARG A 682 -10.22 16.24 22.16
CA ARG A 682 -11.23 16.41 23.22
C ARG A 682 -12.53 15.65 22.95
N ASN A 683 -12.64 14.98 21.82
CA ASN A 683 -13.78 14.13 21.47
C ASN A 683 -13.44 12.63 21.72
N ASN A 684 -14.37 11.73 21.38
CA ASN A 684 -14.20 10.28 21.57
C ASN A 684 -13.68 9.55 20.32
N VAL A 685 -13.13 10.29 19.36
CA VAL A 685 -12.52 9.73 18.15
C VAL A 685 -11.13 10.33 17.98
N THR A 686 -10.25 9.66 17.25
CA THR A 686 -8.92 10.20 16.94
C THR A 686 -9.04 11.42 16.03
N ASP A 687 -8.36 12.50 16.38
CA ASP A 687 -8.23 13.72 15.60
C ASP A 687 -6.81 13.81 14.99
N MET A 688 -6.59 14.75 14.05
CA MET A 688 -5.29 14.88 13.39
C MET A 688 -4.86 16.33 13.20
N LEU A 689 -3.59 16.60 13.46
CA LEU A 689 -2.93 17.86 13.17
C LEU A 689 -1.70 17.61 12.30
N CYS A 690 -1.76 18.08 11.04
CA CYS A 690 -0.65 18.03 10.10
C CYS A 690 0.12 19.35 10.17
N ILE A 691 1.43 19.28 10.37
CA ILE A 691 2.30 20.46 10.50
C ILE A 691 3.42 20.37 9.49
N GLY A 692 3.59 21.42 8.68
CA GLY A 692 4.74 21.60 7.82
C GLY A 692 5.75 22.56 8.43
N TYR A 693 7.02 22.16 8.49
CA TYR A 693 8.16 23.02 8.86
C TYR A 693 9.15 23.14 7.71
N TYR A 694 10.12 24.01 7.85
CA TYR A 694 11.22 24.22 6.90
C TYR A 694 12.59 24.05 7.59
N ALA A 695 13.49 23.25 6.98
CA ALA A 695 14.86 23.05 7.46
C ALA A 695 15.90 23.14 6.33
N GLY A 696 15.54 23.74 5.20
CA GLY A 696 16.42 23.97 4.06
C GLY A 696 17.32 25.19 4.21
N ASN A 697 18.02 25.53 3.12
CA ASN A 697 18.94 26.67 3.09
C ASN A 697 18.20 28.01 2.96
N PHE A 698 18.63 29.01 3.73
CA PHE A 698 18.07 30.34 3.64
C PHE A 698 18.26 30.94 2.24
N GLU A 699 17.17 31.42 1.62
CA GLU A 699 17.12 31.92 0.23
C GLU A 699 17.64 30.90 -0.79
N HIS A 700 17.53 29.62 -0.52
CA HIS A 700 18.06 28.55 -1.37
C HIS A 700 19.56 28.68 -1.69
N ALA A 701 20.31 29.43 -0.88
CA ALA A 701 21.75 29.61 -1.03
C ALA A 701 22.50 28.29 -0.68
N SER A 702 23.71 28.15 -1.20
CA SER A 702 24.56 27.00 -0.84
C SER A 702 24.83 26.97 0.67
N PRO A 703 24.83 25.75 1.30
CA PRO A 703 25.22 25.58 2.70
C PRO A 703 26.61 26.16 3.01
N TRP A 704 27.46 26.28 2.02
CA TRP A 704 28.82 26.88 2.12
C TRP A 704 28.79 28.41 2.25
N GLU A 705 27.77 29.06 1.72
CA GLU A 705 27.62 30.52 1.77
C GLU A 705 27.01 30.98 3.08
N ARG A 706 26.10 30.20 3.66
CA ARG A 706 25.31 30.54 4.86
C ARG A 706 25.25 29.42 5.89
N PRO A 707 26.40 29.00 6.40
CA PRO A 707 26.47 27.81 7.31
C PRO A 707 25.90 28.08 8.70
N VAL A 708 25.94 29.33 9.20
CA VAL A 708 25.41 29.69 10.51
C VAL A 708 23.89 29.75 10.47
N GLU A 709 23.33 30.27 9.39
CA GLU A 709 21.88 30.31 9.16
C GLU A 709 21.28 28.92 9.14
N LEU A 710 21.89 27.99 8.41
CA LEU A 710 21.42 26.61 8.34
C LEU A 710 21.42 25.96 9.73
N GLN A 711 22.50 26.09 10.48
CA GLN A 711 22.57 25.53 11.83
C GLN A 711 21.57 26.17 12.78
N ASP A 712 21.32 27.48 12.64
CA ASP A 712 20.33 28.22 13.44
C ASP A 712 18.90 27.77 13.14
N ILE A 713 18.59 27.43 11.88
CA ILE A 713 17.31 26.84 11.49
C ILE A 713 17.07 25.52 12.27
N TYR A 714 18.06 24.62 12.29
CA TYR A 714 17.97 23.36 12.99
C TYR A 714 17.86 23.54 14.52
N CYS A 715 18.64 24.46 15.09
CA CYS A 715 18.57 24.81 16.51
C CYS A 715 17.20 25.33 16.93
N ARG A 716 16.62 26.26 16.15
CA ARG A 716 15.28 26.82 16.44
C ARG A 716 14.17 25.81 16.19
N LEU A 717 14.29 24.96 15.16
CA LEU A 717 13.35 23.87 14.93
C LEU A 717 13.28 22.91 16.11
N ASP A 718 14.43 22.55 16.71
CA ASP A 718 14.47 21.77 17.95
C ASP A 718 13.64 22.42 19.07
N ARG A 719 13.77 23.76 19.25
CA ARG A 719 12.99 24.52 20.23
C ARG A 719 11.50 24.55 19.91
N ASN A 720 11.15 24.67 18.65
CA ASN A 720 9.77 24.67 18.20
C ASN A 720 9.10 23.32 18.49
N ILE A 721 9.82 22.22 18.25
CA ILE A 721 9.36 20.86 18.59
C ILE A 721 9.24 20.68 20.09
N GLU A 722 10.22 21.15 20.89
CA GLU A 722 10.18 21.15 22.36
C GLU A 722 8.91 21.86 22.87
N GLU A 723 8.62 23.08 22.38
CA GLU A 723 7.46 23.86 22.78
C GLU A 723 6.13 23.16 22.45
N LEU A 724 6.04 22.59 21.24
CA LEU A 724 4.87 21.83 20.80
C LEU A 724 4.65 20.57 21.66
N LEU A 725 5.71 19.80 21.93
CA LEU A 725 5.65 18.61 22.80
C LEU A 725 5.14 18.96 24.19
N LYS A 726 5.66 20.04 24.82
CA LYS A 726 5.22 20.49 26.14
C LYS A 726 3.75 20.90 26.18
N VAL A 727 3.28 21.56 25.12
CA VAL A 727 1.87 21.98 25.06
C VAL A 727 0.95 20.78 24.85
N VAL A 728 1.31 19.86 24.00
CA VAL A 728 0.49 18.64 23.75
C VAL A 728 0.47 17.75 24.98
N ASP A 729 1.60 17.58 25.65
CA ASP A 729 1.67 16.83 26.91
C ASP A 729 0.74 17.42 27.96
N LYS A 730 0.75 18.75 28.13
CA LYS A 730 -0.10 19.47 29.10
C LYS A 730 -1.59 19.39 28.76
N GLU A 731 -1.99 19.55 27.50
CA GLU A 731 -3.40 19.68 27.09
C GLU A 731 -4.07 18.33 26.78
N ILE A 732 -3.31 17.32 26.33
CA ILE A 732 -3.83 16.04 25.83
C ILE A 732 -3.20 14.85 26.58
N GLY A 733 -1.92 14.96 26.98
CA GLY A 733 -1.08 13.87 27.48
C GLY A 733 -0.32 13.16 26.35
N ILE A 734 0.98 12.91 26.56
CA ILE A 734 1.84 12.29 25.55
C ILE A 734 1.42 10.84 25.26
N GLU A 735 0.86 10.15 26.24
CA GLU A 735 0.35 8.79 26.11
C GLU A 735 -0.91 8.70 25.22
N ASN A 736 -1.59 9.82 25.02
CA ASN A 736 -2.77 9.94 24.15
C ASN A 736 -2.44 10.54 22.76
N ALA A 737 -1.18 10.90 22.51
CA ALA A 737 -0.74 11.55 21.30
C ALA A 737 0.30 10.70 20.57
N LEU A 738 0.13 10.52 19.25
CA LEU A 738 1.13 9.93 18.37
C LEU A 738 1.79 11.05 17.57
N PHE A 739 3.08 11.28 17.78
CA PHE A 739 3.89 12.15 16.94
C PHE A 739 4.55 11.32 15.84
N VAL A 740 4.46 11.80 14.62
CA VAL A 740 5.15 11.23 13.46
C VAL A 740 5.95 12.34 12.80
N ILE A 741 7.26 12.18 12.67
CA ILE A 741 8.15 13.21 12.13
C ILE A 741 8.93 12.61 10.97
N THR A 742 8.89 13.26 9.81
CA THR A 742 9.64 12.85 8.63
C THR A 742 10.00 14.04 7.75
N SER A 743 10.63 13.80 6.60
CA SER A 743 11.14 14.84 5.71
C SER A 743 10.72 14.60 4.25
N THR A 744 10.81 15.66 3.45
CA THR A 744 10.55 15.62 2.01
C THR A 744 11.67 14.96 1.18
N GLY A 745 12.83 14.63 1.77
CA GLY A 745 13.88 13.81 1.13
C GLY A 745 14.68 14.46 0.02
N TYR A 746 14.53 15.78 -0.19
CA TYR A 746 15.36 16.54 -1.12
C TYR A 746 16.04 17.71 -0.41
N THR A 747 17.00 18.32 -1.08
CA THR A 747 17.65 19.56 -0.65
C THR A 747 17.88 20.43 -1.87
N ASP A 748 18.02 21.74 -1.63
CA ASP A 748 18.46 22.66 -2.67
C ASP A 748 19.78 22.17 -3.27
N ALA A 749 19.82 22.08 -4.60
CA ALA A 749 21.03 21.67 -5.29
C ALA A 749 22.12 22.73 -5.08
N SER A 750 23.25 22.34 -4.50
CA SER A 750 24.44 23.20 -4.49
C SER A 750 25.15 23.10 -5.84
N HIS A 751 25.59 24.21 -6.37
CA HIS A 751 26.55 24.22 -7.47
C HIS A 751 27.71 23.29 -7.11
N PRO A 752 28.01 22.27 -7.90
CA PRO A 752 29.22 21.53 -7.68
C PRO A 752 30.39 22.55 -7.83
N ASP A 753 31.24 22.61 -6.83
CA ASP A 753 32.44 23.44 -6.94
C ASP A 753 33.26 22.95 -8.11
N SER A 754 33.19 23.68 -9.23
CA SER A 754 33.87 23.34 -10.47
C SER A 754 35.39 23.16 -10.32
N ARG A 755 35.98 23.64 -9.21
CA ARG A 755 37.38 23.44 -8.87
C ARG A 755 37.75 22.02 -8.50
N PHE A 756 36.75 21.20 -8.08
CA PHE A 756 36.96 19.82 -7.66
C PHE A 756 36.38 18.77 -8.63
N LEU A 757 35.67 19.20 -9.68
CA LEU A 757 35.08 18.28 -10.66
C LEU A 757 35.85 18.38 -11.98
N SER A 758 36.55 17.28 -12.32
CA SER A 758 37.13 17.06 -13.64
C SER A 758 36.11 16.64 -14.70
N LEU A 759 34.82 16.88 -14.46
CA LEU A 759 33.72 16.51 -15.37
C LEU A 759 33.42 17.65 -16.33
N PRO A 760 33.04 17.39 -17.58
CA PRO A 760 32.51 18.41 -18.49
C PRO A 760 31.29 19.06 -17.87
N THR A 761 31.27 20.38 -17.81
CA THR A 761 30.12 21.17 -17.31
C THR A 761 29.58 22.03 -18.44
N GLY A 762 28.28 22.33 -18.39
CA GLY A 762 27.65 23.15 -19.41
C GLY A 762 26.19 23.47 -19.06
N GLU A 763 25.52 24.17 -19.96
CA GLU A 763 24.10 24.50 -19.86
C GLU A 763 23.30 23.70 -20.90
N LEU A 764 22.25 23.01 -20.46
CA LEU A 764 21.26 22.37 -21.34
C LEU A 764 20.03 23.29 -21.39
N ARG A 765 19.78 23.91 -22.53
CA ARG A 765 18.66 24.84 -22.73
C ARG A 765 17.45 24.10 -23.31
N VAL A 766 16.35 24.02 -22.55
CA VAL A 766 15.19 23.23 -22.91
C VAL A 766 14.43 23.76 -24.15
N GLU A 767 14.29 25.06 -24.26
CA GLU A 767 13.65 25.67 -25.45
C GLU A 767 14.48 25.42 -26.73
N GLN A 768 15.80 25.34 -26.63
CA GLN A 768 16.65 24.96 -27.77
C GLN A 768 16.43 23.50 -28.14
N CYS A 769 16.35 22.60 -27.13
CA CYS A 769 16.03 21.18 -27.38
C CYS A 769 14.68 21.02 -28.07
N LYS A 770 13.64 21.71 -27.61
CA LYS A 770 12.30 21.76 -28.20
C LYS A 770 12.32 22.21 -29.64
N ALA A 771 12.96 23.36 -29.93
CA ALA A 771 13.03 23.94 -31.29
C ALA A 771 13.74 22.98 -32.27
N LEU A 772 14.89 22.43 -31.86
CA LEU A 772 15.66 21.47 -32.66
C LEU A 772 14.89 20.17 -32.91
N LEU A 773 14.23 19.64 -31.90
CA LEU A 773 13.39 18.45 -32.02
C LEU A 773 12.24 18.69 -32.99
N ASN A 774 11.54 19.83 -32.91
CA ASN A 774 10.45 20.17 -33.80
C ASN A 774 10.94 20.29 -35.27
N MET A 775 12.11 20.91 -35.48
CA MET A 775 12.73 20.98 -36.81
C MET A 775 13.11 19.59 -37.35
N TYR A 776 13.65 18.72 -36.52
CA TYR A 776 14.03 17.36 -36.87
C TYR A 776 12.80 16.52 -37.29
N LEU A 777 11.74 16.56 -36.48
CA LEU A 777 10.49 15.85 -36.79
C LEU A 777 9.81 16.44 -38.05
N GLY A 778 9.89 17.75 -38.25
CA GLY A 778 9.42 18.42 -39.44
C GLY A 778 10.16 17.98 -40.73
N ALA A 779 11.44 17.66 -40.63
CA ALA A 779 12.24 17.12 -41.72
C ALA A 779 11.87 15.65 -42.04
N LEU A 780 11.53 14.86 -41.04
CA LEU A 780 11.17 13.45 -41.24
C LEU A 780 9.73 13.25 -41.70
N TYR A 781 8.78 13.98 -41.14
CA TYR A 781 7.35 13.73 -41.29
C TYR A 781 6.59 14.87 -42.03
N GLY A 782 7.33 15.90 -42.44
CA GLY A 782 6.79 17.06 -43.14
C GLY A 782 6.60 18.26 -42.19
N PRO A 783 6.49 19.48 -42.74
CA PRO A 783 6.46 20.71 -41.96
C PRO A 783 5.16 20.80 -41.15
N ASP A 784 5.32 20.79 -39.82
CA ASP A 784 4.24 21.01 -38.85
C ASP A 784 4.84 21.25 -37.46
N ASN A 785 3.96 21.54 -36.45
CA ASN A 785 4.37 21.70 -35.07
C ASN A 785 4.12 20.40 -34.28
N TYR A 786 5.15 19.58 -34.09
CA TYR A 786 5.09 18.29 -33.42
C TYR A 786 5.28 18.40 -31.89
N VAL A 787 5.88 19.50 -31.41
CA VAL A 787 6.19 19.73 -30.01
C VAL A 787 5.39 20.93 -29.49
N GLU A 788 4.33 20.68 -28.72
CA GLU A 788 3.45 21.72 -28.22
C GLU A 788 4.06 22.53 -27.06
N GLY A 789 4.83 21.85 -26.17
CA GLY A 789 5.39 22.50 -25.00
C GLY A 789 6.65 21.82 -24.47
N ALA A 790 7.33 22.54 -23.57
CA ALA A 790 8.39 22.01 -22.73
C ALA A 790 8.33 22.70 -21.38
N TYR A 791 8.66 21.97 -20.31
CA TYR A 791 8.82 22.50 -18.96
C TYR A 791 9.90 21.69 -18.23
N LEU A 792 10.91 22.39 -17.75
CA LEU A 792 12.11 21.78 -17.16
C LEU A 792 12.67 20.67 -18.07
N ASN A 793 12.80 19.45 -17.56
CA ASN A 793 13.32 18.30 -18.31
C ASN A 793 12.24 17.49 -19.05
N GLU A 794 11.02 18.01 -19.15
CA GLU A 794 9.90 17.36 -19.82
C GLU A 794 9.55 18.02 -21.16
N ILE A 795 9.33 17.22 -22.20
CA ILE A 795 8.89 17.68 -23.53
C ILE A 795 7.54 17.07 -23.85
N TYR A 796 6.62 17.90 -24.32
CA TYR A 796 5.22 17.57 -24.61
C TYR A 796 4.99 17.59 -26.11
N LEU A 797 4.55 16.46 -26.66
CA LEU A 797 4.23 16.33 -28.08
C LEU A 797 2.75 16.67 -28.34
N ASP A 798 2.48 17.30 -29.49
CA ASP A 798 1.11 17.58 -29.95
C ASP A 798 0.44 16.29 -30.41
N ARG A 799 -0.28 15.65 -29.47
CA ARG A 799 -0.96 14.36 -29.68
C ARG A 799 -2.07 14.46 -30.75
N ASP A 800 -2.80 15.57 -30.77
CA ASP A 800 -3.91 15.78 -31.71
C ASP A 800 -3.40 15.89 -33.16
N MET A 801 -2.26 16.57 -33.33
CA MET A 801 -1.63 16.70 -34.64
C MET A 801 -1.05 15.36 -35.12
N ILE A 802 -0.40 14.60 -34.19
CA ILE A 802 0.15 13.27 -34.47
C ILE A 802 -0.97 12.30 -34.90
N GLU A 803 -2.11 12.31 -34.21
CA GLU A 803 -3.29 11.52 -34.57
C GLU A 803 -3.88 11.94 -35.90
N LYS A 804 -4.06 13.23 -36.15
CA LYS A 804 -4.57 13.79 -37.40
C LYS A 804 -3.71 13.39 -38.60
N ARG A 805 -2.39 13.29 -38.44
CA ARG A 805 -1.45 12.84 -39.46
C ARG A 805 -1.32 11.31 -39.54
N GLN A 806 -2.02 10.56 -38.67
CA GLN A 806 -1.97 9.09 -38.62
C GLN A 806 -0.54 8.56 -38.38
N LEU A 807 0.29 9.30 -37.65
CA LEU A 807 1.63 8.90 -37.29
C LEU A 807 1.59 7.96 -36.08
N ARG A 808 2.54 7.04 -36.00
CA ARG A 808 2.67 6.10 -34.86
C ARG A 808 3.42 6.77 -33.75
N MET A 809 2.74 7.02 -32.64
CA MET A 809 3.34 7.67 -31.44
C MET A 809 4.65 7.01 -31.00
N LYS A 810 4.71 5.68 -30.99
CA LYS A 810 5.93 4.96 -30.59
C LYS A 810 7.13 5.28 -31.47
N GLU A 811 6.97 5.23 -32.81
CA GLU A 811 8.05 5.53 -33.76
C GLU A 811 8.54 6.97 -33.58
N LEU A 812 7.63 7.88 -33.35
CA LEU A 812 7.93 9.30 -33.16
C LEU A 812 8.64 9.54 -31.81
N LEU A 813 8.25 8.86 -30.75
CA LEU A 813 8.93 8.92 -29.45
C LEU A 813 10.34 8.30 -29.52
N ASP A 814 10.49 7.14 -30.16
CA ASP A 814 11.78 6.47 -30.30
C ASP A 814 12.77 7.36 -31.09
N CYS A 815 12.35 7.92 -32.24
CA CYS A 815 13.17 8.84 -33.04
C CYS A 815 13.52 10.13 -32.27
N SER A 816 12.56 10.67 -31.48
CA SER A 816 12.77 11.86 -30.68
C SER A 816 13.78 11.64 -29.58
N ALA A 817 13.67 10.49 -28.87
CA ALA A 817 14.60 10.11 -27.81
C ALA A 817 16.03 9.90 -28.37
N GLU A 818 16.17 9.21 -29.50
CA GLU A 818 17.46 9.00 -30.15
C GLU A 818 18.10 10.33 -30.59
N PHE A 819 17.30 11.24 -31.14
CA PHE A 819 17.79 12.56 -31.54
C PHE A 819 18.28 13.39 -30.36
N LEU A 820 17.49 13.43 -29.27
CA LEU A 820 17.84 14.21 -28.06
C LEU A 820 19.04 13.61 -27.32
N CYS A 821 19.23 12.30 -27.33
CA CYS A 821 20.39 11.65 -26.73
C CYS A 821 21.74 12.02 -27.39
N GLN A 822 21.73 12.58 -28.59
CA GLN A 822 22.94 13.07 -29.28
C GLN A 822 23.36 14.47 -28.80
N LYS A 823 22.53 15.13 -27.98
CA LYS A 823 22.86 16.48 -27.47
C LYS A 823 23.83 16.39 -26.29
N GLU A 824 24.82 17.31 -26.29
CA GLU A 824 25.69 17.47 -25.14
C GLU A 824 24.87 17.83 -23.90
N GLY A 825 25.18 17.21 -22.76
CA GLY A 825 24.46 17.42 -21.49
C GLY A 825 23.24 16.50 -21.29
N VAL A 826 22.85 15.75 -22.31
CA VAL A 826 21.80 14.71 -22.17
C VAL A 826 22.46 13.37 -21.85
N LYS A 827 22.09 12.77 -20.75
CA LYS A 827 22.56 11.45 -20.36
C LYS A 827 21.67 10.36 -20.93
N ARG A 828 20.35 10.51 -20.82
CA ARG A 828 19.33 9.60 -21.32
C ARG A 828 18.03 10.36 -21.56
N VAL A 829 17.20 9.84 -22.44
CA VAL A 829 15.82 10.32 -22.64
C VAL A 829 14.88 9.12 -22.45
N TYR A 830 13.92 9.27 -21.55
CA TYR A 830 12.89 8.29 -21.33
C TYR A 830 11.63 8.68 -22.11
N THR A 831 11.02 7.70 -22.75
CA THR A 831 9.74 7.93 -23.44
C THR A 831 8.57 7.56 -22.51
N SER A 832 7.43 8.22 -22.68
CA SER A 832 6.20 7.93 -21.92
C SER A 832 5.77 6.47 -22.04
N ILE A 833 6.00 5.83 -23.19
CA ILE A 833 5.70 4.40 -23.38
C ILE A 833 6.63 3.54 -22.54
N GLU A 834 7.93 3.82 -22.53
CA GLU A 834 8.94 3.10 -21.72
C GLU A 834 8.61 3.19 -20.22
N LEU A 835 8.24 4.37 -19.74
CA LEU A 835 7.87 4.59 -18.34
C LEU A 835 6.57 3.89 -17.95
N LEU A 836 5.55 3.92 -18.82
CA LEU A 836 4.27 3.25 -18.58
C LEU A 836 4.35 1.72 -18.67
N THR A 837 5.31 1.18 -19.41
CA THR A 837 5.50 -0.27 -19.55
C THR A 837 6.48 -0.86 -18.55
N GLY A 838 7.15 -0.02 -17.76
CA GLY A 838 8.13 -0.46 -16.77
C GLY A 838 9.48 -0.89 -17.37
N ASP A 839 9.81 -0.43 -18.57
CA ASP A 839 11.08 -0.79 -19.26
C ASP A 839 12.27 0.10 -18.81
N ALA A 840 12.04 1.01 -17.86
CA ALA A 840 13.06 1.86 -17.26
C ALA A 840 13.32 1.49 -15.78
N ASP A 841 14.27 2.18 -15.15
CA ASP A 841 14.49 2.06 -13.69
C ASP A 841 13.18 2.30 -12.92
N SER A 842 12.86 1.43 -11.97
CA SER A 842 11.59 1.46 -11.24
C SER A 842 11.33 2.80 -10.54
N ARG A 843 12.36 3.45 -10.02
CA ARG A 843 12.24 4.78 -9.37
C ARG A 843 11.84 5.85 -10.38
N VAL A 844 12.34 5.78 -11.61
CA VAL A 844 11.98 6.72 -12.68
C VAL A 844 10.55 6.45 -13.15
N CYS A 845 10.16 5.18 -13.31
CA CYS A 845 8.78 4.81 -13.63
C CYS A 845 7.80 5.30 -12.55
N ASN A 846 8.16 5.15 -11.28
CA ASN A 846 7.36 5.60 -10.15
C ASN A 846 7.19 7.13 -10.06
N SER A 847 8.11 7.91 -10.68
CA SER A 847 8.02 9.38 -10.75
C SER A 847 7.06 9.87 -11.84
N TYR A 848 6.70 9.02 -12.79
CA TYR A 848 5.93 9.40 -13.96
C TYR A 848 4.43 9.38 -13.69
N SER A 849 3.75 10.50 -13.98
CA SER A 849 2.29 10.59 -13.95
C SER A 849 1.74 10.77 -15.37
N SER A 850 0.90 9.83 -15.83
CA SER A 850 0.31 9.89 -17.16
C SER A 850 -0.63 11.09 -17.37
N SER A 851 -1.09 11.71 -16.29
CA SER A 851 -2.02 12.84 -16.30
C SER A 851 -1.32 14.20 -16.54
N CYS A 852 -0.08 14.36 -16.09
CA CYS A 852 0.60 15.67 -16.12
C CYS A 852 2.03 15.63 -16.67
N SER A 853 2.73 14.49 -16.62
CA SER A 853 4.10 14.42 -17.14
C SER A 853 4.20 14.48 -18.67
N GLY A 854 5.35 14.90 -19.17
CA GLY A 854 5.66 15.01 -20.59
C GLY A 854 5.72 13.67 -21.33
N ASP A 855 5.80 13.70 -22.65
CA ASP A 855 5.95 12.51 -23.47
C ASP A 855 7.41 12.02 -23.54
N LEU A 856 8.35 12.93 -23.32
CA LEU A 856 9.79 12.67 -23.23
C LEU A 856 10.33 13.31 -21.96
N ILE A 857 11.11 12.56 -21.19
CA ILE A 857 11.78 13.04 -19.97
C ILE A 857 13.28 12.95 -20.17
N ILE A 858 13.96 14.07 -20.05
CA ILE A 858 15.41 14.19 -20.24
C ILE A 858 16.12 13.96 -18.91
N GLU A 859 16.99 12.97 -18.83
CA GLU A 859 17.97 12.84 -17.75
C GLU A 859 19.21 13.65 -18.10
N VAL A 860 19.47 14.71 -17.33
CA VAL A 860 20.61 15.60 -17.53
C VAL A 860 21.90 14.95 -17.04
N ALA A 861 22.99 15.14 -17.74
CA ALA A 861 24.30 14.61 -17.37
C ALA A 861 24.84 15.29 -16.08
N PRO A 862 25.53 14.54 -15.18
CA PRO A 862 26.12 15.13 -13.99
C PRO A 862 27.04 16.30 -14.32
N GLY A 863 26.92 17.39 -13.57
CA GLY A 863 27.69 18.62 -13.79
C GLY A 863 27.06 19.62 -14.76
N TRP A 864 25.98 19.23 -15.43
CA TRP A 864 25.26 20.13 -16.33
C TRP A 864 24.07 20.78 -15.61
N THR A 865 23.80 22.04 -16.00
CA THR A 865 22.65 22.82 -15.52
C THR A 865 21.56 22.81 -16.59
N LEU A 866 20.33 22.46 -16.22
CA LEU A 866 19.17 22.63 -17.07
C LEU A 866 18.66 24.08 -16.92
N ILE A 867 18.50 24.77 -18.06
CA ILE A 867 17.95 26.12 -18.10
C ILE A 867 16.63 26.09 -18.87
N ASP A 868 15.58 26.52 -18.21
CA ASP A 868 14.29 26.81 -18.82
C ASP A 868 14.13 28.34 -19.00
N GLU A 869 14.42 28.82 -20.20
CA GLU A 869 14.42 30.25 -20.49
C GLU A 869 13.01 30.87 -20.47
N ARG A 870 11.99 30.06 -20.78
CA ARG A 870 10.60 30.53 -20.84
C ARG A 870 10.05 30.83 -19.44
N TRP A 871 10.38 29.98 -18.50
CA TRP A 871 9.91 30.08 -17.12
C TRP A 871 10.95 30.68 -16.17
N LYS A 872 12.17 30.95 -16.68
CA LYS A 872 13.30 31.52 -15.95
C LYS A 872 13.72 30.66 -14.75
N GLU A 873 13.73 29.37 -14.94
CA GLU A 873 14.13 28.38 -13.95
C GLU A 873 15.49 27.77 -14.30
N GLU A 874 16.32 27.58 -13.29
CA GLU A 874 17.62 26.93 -13.39
C GLU A 874 17.60 25.74 -12.41
N VAL A 875 17.85 24.53 -12.90
CA VAL A 875 17.85 23.32 -12.10
C VAL A 875 19.18 22.59 -12.25
N TYR A 876 19.82 22.34 -11.12
CA TYR A 876 21.01 21.50 -11.03
C TYR A 876 20.59 20.09 -10.67
N TYR A 877 20.90 19.13 -11.52
CA TYR A 877 20.63 17.74 -11.24
C TYR A 877 21.78 17.13 -10.43
N SER A 878 21.53 16.92 -9.14
CA SER A 878 22.40 16.15 -8.25
C SER A 878 21.68 14.84 -7.86
N ARG A 879 22.35 13.71 -8.01
CA ARG A 879 21.86 12.40 -7.55
C ARG A 879 22.13 12.15 -6.05
N SER A 880 22.15 13.16 -5.22
CA SER A 880 22.34 12.95 -3.79
C SER A 880 21.05 12.36 -3.18
N ASN A 881 21.04 11.08 -2.86
CA ASN A 881 20.04 10.53 -1.95
C ASN A 881 20.26 11.16 -0.58
N VAL A 882 19.26 11.88 -0.12
CA VAL A 882 19.26 12.47 1.22
C VAL A 882 18.59 11.48 2.16
N PRO A 883 19.28 10.96 3.20
CA PRO A 883 18.64 10.07 4.16
C PRO A 883 17.51 10.82 4.89
N VAL A 884 16.33 10.22 4.91
CA VAL A 884 15.12 10.77 5.53
C VAL A 884 14.96 10.17 6.92
N PRO A 885 14.85 10.97 7.98
CA PRO A 885 14.50 10.44 9.29
C PRO A 885 12.99 10.14 9.34
N ILE A 886 12.60 9.00 9.93
CA ILE A 886 11.21 8.67 10.25
C ILE A 886 11.16 8.37 11.74
N ILE A 887 10.41 9.15 12.51
CA ILE A 887 10.36 9.07 13.97
C ILE A 887 8.90 8.94 14.41
N TYR A 888 8.58 7.90 15.16
CA TYR A 888 7.29 7.71 15.82
C TYR A 888 7.49 7.85 17.34
N TYR A 889 6.71 8.72 18.00
CA TYR A 889 6.88 8.99 19.41
C TYR A 889 5.52 9.16 20.13
N GLY A 890 5.40 8.64 21.35
CA GLY A 890 4.18 8.71 22.14
C GLY A 890 3.25 7.50 21.95
N ALA A 891 2.00 7.63 22.33
CA ALA A 891 0.96 6.57 22.23
C ALA A 891 1.37 5.20 22.81
N GLY A 892 2.29 5.18 23.79
CA GLY A 892 2.76 3.95 24.44
C GLY A 892 3.68 3.09 23.58
N LEU A 893 4.26 3.65 22.51
CA LEU A 893 5.24 2.95 21.70
C LEU A 893 6.55 2.74 22.46
N GLU A 894 7.13 1.54 22.34
CA GLU A 894 8.45 1.24 22.90
C GLU A 894 9.56 1.86 22.04
N PRO A 895 10.61 2.44 22.64
CA PRO A 895 11.74 3.00 21.92
C PRO A 895 12.50 1.95 21.10
N GLU A 896 12.84 2.27 19.86
CA GLU A 896 13.63 1.42 18.98
C GLU A 896 14.41 2.29 18.01
N PHE A 897 15.64 1.87 17.66
CA PHE A 897 16.46 2.59 16.70
C PHE A 897 16.91 1.63 15.59
N ASP A 898 16.50 1.91 14.36
CA ASP A 898 16.75 1.08 13.19
C ASP A 898 17.49 1.87 12.09
N HIS A 899 18.55 1.28 11.54
CA HIS A 899 19.36 1.83 10.46
C HIS A 899 19.05 1.19 9.10
N THR A 900 18.15 0.20 9.05
CA THR A 900 17.81 -0.44 7.79
C THR A 900 17.11 0.55 6.85
N PRO A 901 17.34 0.46 5.53
CA PRO A 901 16.64 1.30 4.57
C PRO A 901 15.12 1.05 4.62
N VAL A 902 14.35 2.11 4.77
CA VAL A 902 12.88 2.04 4.87
C VAL A 902 12.25 3.03 3.89
N ALA A 903 11.29 2.56 3.09
CA ALA A 903 10.54 3.43 2.21
C ALA A 903 9.67 4.42 3.01
N VAL A 904 9.70 5.70 2.64
CA VAL A 904 8.92 6.76 3.32
C VAL A 904 7.41 6.54 3.12
N GLU A 905 7.03 5.91 2.04
CA GLU A 905 5.66 5.51 1.72
C GLU A 905 5.06 4.59 2.80
N ARG A 906 5.88 3.93 3.62
CA ARG A 906 5.43 3.13 4.79
C ARG A 906 4.86 3.96 5.94
N VAL A 907 5.02 5.27 5.94
CA VAL A 907 4.49 6.16 6.99
C VAL A 907 2.96 6.09 7.04
N ALA A 908 2.29 6.20 5.89
CA ALA A 908 0.82 6.15 5.82
C ALA A 908 0.23 4.82 6.35
N PRO A 909 0.64 3.64 5.88
CA PRO A 909 0.12 2.38 6.40
C PRO A 909 0.49 2.15 7.87
N THR A 910 1.65 2.65 8.35
CA THR A 910 2.03 2.54 9.77
C THR A 910 1.07 3.35 10.64
N ILE A 911 0.77 4.60 10.29
CA ILE A 911 -0.21 5.41 11.01
C ILE A 911 -1.58 4.74 10.97
N SER A 912 -2.02 4.28 9.79
CA SER A 912 -3.30 3.58 9.63
C SER A 912 -3.39 2.33 10.50
N HIS A 913 -2.28 1.56 10.61
CA HIS A 913 -2.19 0.38 11.47
C HIS A 913 -2.35 0.73 12.96
N VAL A 914 -1.61 1.75 13.45
CA VAL A 914 -1.71 2.21 14.85
C VAL A 914 -3.11 2.71 15.17
N LEU A 915 -3.76 3.40 14.23
CA LEU A 915 -5.13 3.91 14.37
C LEU A 915 -6.21 2.83 14.17
N ARG A 916 -5.86 1.66 13.64
CA ARG A 916 -6.80 0.58 13.25
C ARG A 916 -7.82 1.04 12.23
N VAL A 917 -7.40 1.87 11.29
CA VAL A 917 -8.18 2.30 10.12
C VAL A 917 -7.60 1.67 8.85
N SER A 918 -8.36 1.69 7.78
CA SER A 918 -7.85 1.23 6.48
C SER A 918 -6.64 2.05 6.05
N ALA A 919 -5.68 1.42 5.39
CA ALA A 919 -4.65 2.16 4.67
C ALA A 919 -5.26 2.89 3.47
N PRO A 920 -4.63 3.97 2.95
CA PRO A 920 -5.07 4.63 1.73
C PRO A 920 -5.26 3.67 0.56
N ASN A 921 -6.22 3.97 -0.32
CA ASN A 921 -6.71 3.05 -1.37
C ASN A 921 -5.65 2.58 -2.38
N ALA A 922 -4.58 3.33 -2.57
CA ALA A 922 -3.47 3.00 -3.47
C ALA A 922 -2.16 2.68 -2.72
N CYS A 923 -2.22 2.47 -1.42
CA CYS A 923 -1.06 2.12 -0.62
C CYS A 923 -0.59 0.70 -0.96
N LEU A 924 0.67 0.56 -1.37
CA LEU A 924 1.30 -0.71 -1.72
C LEU A 924 2.23 -1.23 -0.62
N GLU A 925 2.66 -0.34 0.26
CA GLU A 925 3.64 -0.61 1.30
C GLU A 925 2.99 -1.17 2.58
N ARG A 926 3.79 -1.94 3.34
CA ARG A 926 3.39 -2.48 4.64
C ARG A 926 3.72 -1.51 5.78
N PRO A 927 3.05 -1.61 6.93
CA PRO A 927 3.45 -0.87 8.13
C PRO A 927 4.89 -1.21 8.54
N ASN A 928 5.56 -0.27 9.22
CA ASN A 928 6.89 -0.50 9.78
C ASN A 928 6.87 -1.41 11.02
N PHE A 929 5.72 -1.50 11.71
CA PHE A 929 5.53 -2.32 12.91
C PHE A 929 4.05 -2.60 13.16
#